data_5ddb01b9f24699d67706369ab524337a
#
_entry.id   5ddb01b9f24699d67706369ab524337a
#
_cell.length_a   1.000
_cell.length_b   1.000
_cell.length_c   1.000
_cell.angle_alpha   90.00
_cell.angle_beta   90.00
_cell.angle_gamma   90.00
#
_symmetry.space_group_name_H-M   'P 1'
#
loop_
_entity.id
_entity.type
_entity.pdbx_description
1 polymer ?
#
loop_
_entity_poly.entity_id
_entity_poly.type
_entity_poly.pdbx_seq_one_letter_code
_entity_poly.pdbx_strand_id
1 'polypeptide(L)'
;MTAHNLTLSLITAALGAPFLLAGNAHGQNAATEQNVEEIVVIGVVPGGAGIDRNKIPYPVQTADAAAIQQADSASLADFLRRGFGSVTLNDAQNNPLQPDLQYRGFTASPLLGLAQGLSVYQNGARINEPLGDSVNWDLMPQSAIADVTLTGGTNPLFGLNSLGGSLGIRMKNGFEFEGSQLGVRTGSFGRTTAFLETGGNNYDSTEGFAYYLNVESFDEDGWRDQSASEALNAYASVGWRGERGSINADLQRGDSNLRGNGAAPVELLALNRAAIFTAPDITENDLLMAALDFAFELSPTQTLSGNLYNRRNTTDAFNGDGSEFGVCNFGGRPTLIEALEDDDLEEIGLDDDDLCDNQFASADALEDYLNTLGSDDEFNLEDFTDDLSGTGRLSDEAINNISRRTQRSRGIDLQWSNTSPVAGFDNQLIVGGAYFRGLSTFDSVIELSDLDSITRVTIGLGTGTFVDAEATSVTTATRSTSLYFTNTTQLTDSLALTLSARANDTDVRLQDISGVRPELNGEHRFLRVNPAAGLTWQASADTVLYASYSESSRAPTPIELACNEGVFEVAQRFALERGDDPDDIDFECRLPNAFLADPPLEQVVAKNIELGARGTLVLPLAALGALQYEVGLFNTTNRDDILFQTTGRSTGLFANVDKTRRRGFEGKVLGSAGALSWMIAYSHIKATFEADFNALSPNHDFADGEGEIAISKGDSIPGIPEQQFKLVADYALTPRWQLGLDMLANSGQTLRGDESNQLAPTAGYAILNLRTRYAYSDRFEVYARVDNLLDRDYETFGLLGEEPGEVDVPLISEMTIPRFLGAGQPRAAFVGLRVRF
;
A
#
# COMPACT_ATOMS: atom_id res chain seq x y z
N MET A 1 5.73 -24.26 15.17
CA MET A 1 6.83 -24.93 15.90
C MET A 1 8.09 -25.17 15.06
N THR A 2 8.09 -24.96 13.77
CA THR A 2 9.26 -25.22 12.88
C THR A 2 10.07 -23.97 12.52
N ALA A 3 9.50 -22.79 12.50
CA ALA A 3 10.21 -21.54 12.14
C ALA A 3 11.10 -21.00 13.28
N HIS A 4 10.64 -21.03 14.51
CA HIS A 4 11.38 -20.53 15.69
C HIS A 4 12.75 -21.22 15.90
N ASN A 5 12.85 -22.49 15.52
CA ASN A 5 14.13 -23.25 15.63
C ASN A 5 15.10 -22.97 14.47
N LEU A 6 14.62 -22.48 13.31
CA LEU A 6 15.50 -22.15 12.19
C LEU A 6 16.18 -20.78 12.36
N THR A 7 15.47 -19.79 12.91
CA THR A 7 16.01 -18.44 13.13
C THR A 7 17.16 -18.45 14.13
N LEU A 8 17.01 -19.18 15.24
CA LEU A 8 18.07 -19.31 16.25
C LEU A 8 19.27 -20.13 15.75
N SER A 9 19.02 -21.14 14.89
CA SER A 9 20.10 -21.99 14.34
C SER A 9 20.95 -21.27 13.29
N LEU A 10 20.38 -20.34 12.50
CA LEU A 10 21.13 -19.55 11.53
C LEU A 10 22.01 -18.49 12.21
N ILE A 11 21.53 -17.87 13.27
CA ILE A 11 22.32 -16.89 14.05
C ILE A 11 23.48 -17.60 14.80
N THR A 12 23.27 -18.80 15.34
CA THR A 12 24.32 -19.59 16.01
C THR A 12 25.35 -20.15 15.03
N ALA A 13 24.99 -20.50 13.81
CA ALA A 13 25.92 -20.96 12.78
C ALA A 13 26.83 -19.82 12.24
N ALA A 14 26.35 -18.59 12.22
CA ALA A 14 27.13 -17.42 11.82
C ALA A 14 28.18 -17.00 12.88
N LEU A 15 27.95 -17.31 14.14
CA LEU A 15 28.87 -17.00 15.25
C LEU A 15 30.01 -18.03 15.43
N GLY A 16 29.96 -19.17 14.79
CA GLY A 16 30.90 -20.29 14.96
C GLY A 16 32.04 -20.39 13.94
N ALA A 17 32.15 -19.52 12.95
CA ALA A 17 33.23 -19.56 11.97
C ALA A 17 34.41 -18.68 12.41
N PRO A 18 35.66 -19.20 12.49
CA PRO A 18 36.82 -18.35 12.82
C PRO A 18 37.20 -17.51 11.60
N PHE A 19 36.93 -16.20 11.67
CA PHE A 19 37.38 -15.21 10.71
C PHE A 19 38.88 -14.95 10.89
N LEU A 20 39.68 -15.54 10.03
CA LEU A 20 41.06 -15.15 9.76
C LEU A 20 41.13 -14.51 8.39
N LEU A 21 40.92 -13.20 8.31
CA LEU A 21 41.40 -12.35 7.23
C LEU A 21 41.67 -10.95 7.78
N ALA A 22 42.93 -10.64 8.04
CA ALA A 22 43.40 -9.30 8.32
C ALA A 22 43.55 -8.55 6.98
N GLY A 23 42.61 -7.68 6.68
CA GLY A 23 42.71 -6.73 5.57
C GLY A 23 42.74 -5.30 6.12
N ASN A 24 43.72 -4.50 5.67
CA ASN A 24 43.98 -3.14 6.11
C ASN A 24 42.77 -2.22 5.80
N ALA A 25 42.15 -1.73 6.88
CA ALA A 25 41.14 -0.66 6.77
C ALA A 25 41.85 0.70 6.50
N HIS A 26 41.59 1.26 5.34
CA HIS A 26 41.83 2.68 5.12
C HIS A 26 40.70 3.49 5.72
N GLY A 27 41.01 4.23 6.79
CA GLY A 27 40.02 5.09 7.42
C GLY A 27 39.63 6.25 6.50
N GLN A 28 38.36 6.38 6.24
CA GLN A 28 37.80 7.61 5.69
C GLN A 28 37.71 8.65 6.80
N ASN A 29 38.42 9.75 6.62
CA ASN A 29 38.43 10.91 7.50
C ASN A 29 37.07 11.61 7.48
N ALA A 30 36.60 11.94 8.68
CA ALA A 30 35.44 12.76 8.91
C ALA A 30 35.57 14.16 8.27
N ALA A 31 34.51 14.55 7.62
CA ALA A 31 34.04 15.93 7.37
C ALA A 31 35.10 17.01 7.11
N THR A 32 35.36 17.21 5.87
CA THR A 32 35.79 18.53 5.39
C THR A 32 34.62 19.11 4.58
N GLU A 33 34.21 20.32 4.96
CA GLU A 33 33.27 21.14 4.21
C GLU A 33 33.70 21.18 2.73
N GLN A 34 33.03 20.46 1.88
CA GLN A 34 33.04 20.68 0.45
C GLN A 34 31.65 21.10 0.04
N ASN A 35 31.46 22.40 -0.18
CA ASN A 35 30.43 22.89 -1.08
C ASN A 35 30.78 22.44 -2.50
N VAL A 36 30.59 21.18 -2.78
CA VAL A 36 30.43 20.67 -4.12
C VAL A 36 28.92 20.63 -4.32
N GLU A 37 28.41 21.38 -5.30
CA GLU A 37 27.08 21.11 -5.85
C GLU A 37 27.07 19.64 -6.31
N GLU A 38 26.61 18.77 -5.46
CA GLU A 38 26.40 17.38 -5.81
C GLU A 38 25.25 17.35 -6.81
N ILE A 39 25.56 17.10 -8.07
CA ILE A 39 24.55 16.93 -9.12
C ILE A 39 23.81 15.64 -8.79
N VAL A 40 22.65 15.79 -8.16
CA VAL A 40 21.77 14.66 -7.86
C VAL A 40 21.14 14.19 -9.15
N VAL A 41 21.52 13.02 -9.59
CA VAL A 41 20.98 12.37 -10.80
C VAL A 41 19.82 11.49 -10.43
N ILE A 42 18.66 11.73 -11.01
CA ILE A 42 17.41 11.02 -10.73
C ILE A 42 17.03 10.17 -11.94
N GLY A 43 16.70 8.90 -11.71
CA GLY A 43 16.10 8.06 -12.75
C GLY A 43 14.72 8.59 -13.16
N VAL A 44 14.58 8.94 -14.44
CA VAL A 44 13.30 9.45 -14.99
C VAL A 44 12.38 8.35 -15.48
N VAL A 45 12.86 7.12 -15.49
CA VAL A 45 12.12 5.89 -15.83
C VAL A 45 12.62 4.76 -14.94
N PRO A 46 11.82 3.72 -14.69
CA PRO A 46 12.25 2.59 -13.88
C PRO A 46 13.54 1.96 -14.40
N GLY A 47 14.58 1.89 -13.55
CA GLY A 47 15.88 1.31 -13.92
C GLY A 47 16.67 2.04 -15.01
N GLY A 48 16.24 3.26 -15.37
CA GLY A 48 16.82 4.02 -16.49
C GLY A 48 17.96 4.97 -16.15
N ALA A 49 18.51 5.56 -17.21
CA ALA A 49 19.52 6.62 -17.09
C ALA A 49 18.96 7.81 -16.30
N GLY A 50 19.75 8.33 -15.39
CA GLY A 50 19.38 9.49 -14.60
C GLY A 50 19.53 10.81 -15.35
N ILE A 51 18.81 11.82 -14.89
CA ILE A 51 18.91 13.21 -15.32
C ILE A 51 19.21 14.09 -14.10
N ASP A 52 19.91 15.20 -14.33
CA ASP A 52 20.11 16.21 -13.30
C ASP A 52 18.77 16.66 -12.71
N ARG A 53 18.63 16.59 -11.38
CA ARG A 53 17.43 17.00 -10.64
C ARG A 53 16.96 18.41 -11.05
N ASN A 54 17.88 19.32 -11.36
CA ASN A 54 17.56 20.69 -11.75
C ASN A 54 16.85 20.79 -13.12
N LYS A 55 16.94 19.75 -13.94
CA LYS A 55 16.26 19.67 -15.25
C LYS A 55 14.93 18.90 -15.17
N ILE A 56 14.53 18.40 -14.01
CA ILE A 56 13.28 17.67 -13.82
C ILE A 56 12.14 18.65 -13.52
N PRO A 57 11.05 18.69 -14.33
CA PRO A 57 9.97 19.66 -14.17
C PRO A 57 8.85 19.24 -13.19
N TYR A 58 9.15 18.42 -12.19
CA TYR A 58 8.22 17.95 -11.16
C TYR A 58 8.95 17.73 -9.83
N PRO A 59 8.23 17.60 -8.68
CA PRO A 59 8.87 17.38 -7.39
C PRO A 59 9.46 15.98 -7.29
N VAL A 60 10.62 15.90 -6.66
CA VAL A 60 11.33 14.64 -6.41
C VAL A 60 11.93 14.67 -5.00
N GLN A 61 11.52 13.72 -4.18
CA GLN A 61 12.08 13.53 -2.85
C GLN A 61 12.95 12.27 -2.82
N THR A 62 14.14 12.39 -2.26
CA THR A 62 15.11 11.28 -2.17
C THR A 62 15.62 11.10 -0.76
N ALA A 63 15.99 9.88 -0.43
CA ALA A 63 16.73 9.56 0.78
C ALA A 63 17.68 8.39 0.52
N ASP A 64 18.89 8.47 1.06
CA ASP A 64 19.92 7.44 0.95
C ASP A 64 19.87 6.43 2.13
N ALA A 65 20.69 5.39 2.04
CA ALA A 65 20.85 4.38 3.08
C ALA A 65 21.19 4.97 4.45
N ALA A 66 21.98 6.05 4.48
CA ALA A 66 22.39 6.68 5.73
C ALA A 66 21.19 7.36 6.42
N ALA A 67 20.35 8.07 5.66
CA ALA A 67 19.13 8.69 6.18
C ALA A 67 18.13 7.64 6.67
N ILE A 68 17.93 6.54 5.90
CA ILE A 68 17.06 5.42 6.29
C ILE A 68 17.56 4.78 7.59
N GLN A 69 18.87 4.52 7.66
CA GLN A 69 19.50 3.93 8.84
C GLN A 69 19.45 4.87 10.07
N GLN A 70 19.58 6.19 9.84
CA GLN A 70 19.53 7.20 10.91
C GLN A 70 18.14 7.36 11.51
N ALA A 71 17.10 7.23 10.69
CA ALA A 71 15.71 7.33 11.15
C ALA A 71 15.32 6.19 12.08
N ASP A 72 15.92 5.02 11.95
CA ASP A 72 15.65 3.82 12.75
C ASP A 72 14.15 3.44 12.80
N SER A 73 13.48 3.54 11.67
CA SER A 73 12.04 3.30 11.50
C SER A 73 11.68 1.82 11.64
N ALA A 74 10.41 1.54 11.95
CA ALA A 74 9.92 0.16 12.04
C ALA A 74 9.88 -0.53 10.66
N SER A 75 9.51 0.22 9.63
CA SER A 75 9.42 -0.23 8.24
C SER A 75 9.80 0.89 7.27
N LEU A 76 9.92 0.58 5.98
CA LEU A 76 10.13 1.59 4.94
C LEU A 76 8.96 2.61 4.90
N ALA A 77 7.72 2.14 5.03
CA ALA A 77 6.56 3.02 5.03
C ALA A 77 6.59 4.01 6.22
N ASP A 78 6.98 3.56 7.42
CA ASP A 78 7.17 4.45 8.57
C ASP A 78 8.29 5.48 8.34
N PHE A 79 9.38 5.07 7.68
CA PHE A 79 10.44 6.01 7.25
C PHE A 79 9.91 7.09 6.31
N LEU A 80 9.16 6.69 5.28
CA LEU A 80 8.59 7.62 4.29
C LEU A 80 7.60 8.59 4.95
N ARG A 81 6.73 8.10 5.85
CA ARG A 81 5.83 8.95 6.63
C ARG A 81 6.54 10.06 7.40
N ARG A 82 7.71 9.77 7.97
CA ARG A 82 8.47 10.72 8.78
C ARG A 82 9.34 11.68 7.98
N GLY A 83 9.96 11.17 6.92
CA GLY A 83 11.01 11.88 6.16
C GLY A 83 10.54 12.56 4.88
N PHE A 84 9.37 12.19 4.33
CA PHE A 84 8.90 12.71 3.05
C PHE A 84 7.66 13.59 3.24
N GLY A 85 7.62 14.71 2.52
CA GLY A 85 6.46 15.60 2.49
C GLY A 85 5.26 14.92 1.83
N SER A 86 4.04 15.27 2.26
CA SER A 86 2.77 14.79 1.70
C SER A 86 2.55 13.27 1.76
N VAL A 87 3.36 12.55 2.54
CA VAL A 87 3.19 11.11 2.79
C VAL A 87 2.51 10.89 4.13
N THR A 88 1.43 10.11 4.16
CA THR A 88 0.72 9.66 5.37
C THR A 88 0.62 8.14 5.39
N LEU A 89 0.27 7.59 6.54
CA LEU A 89 -0.16 6.21 6.69
C LEU A 89 -1.55 6.20 7.32
N ASN A 90 -2.44 5.39 6.76
CA ASN A 90 -3.61 4.90 7.44
C ASN A 90 -3.30 3.48 7.93
N ASP A 91 -3.45 3.26 9.22
CA ASP A 91 -3.15 1.97 9.83
C ASP A 91 -4.44 1.14 9.91
N ALA A 92 -5.07 0.84 8.74
CA ALA A 92 -6.33 0.12 8.65
C ALA A 92 -6.22 -1.28 9.28
N GLN A 93 -5.12 -2.00 9.05
CA GLN A 93 -4.84 -3.30 9.66
C GLN A 93 -4.18 -3.21 11.03
N ASN A 94 -3.81 -2.01 11.48
CA ASN A 94 -3.11 -1.78 12.75
C ASN A 94 -1.80 -2.59 12.91
N ASN A 95 -1.17 -2.97 11.81
CA ASN A 95 0.06 -3.73 11.75
C ASN A 95 1.19 -2.87 11.16
N PRO A 96 2.39 -2.78 11.80
CA PRO A 96 3.47 -1.91 11.34
C PRO A 96 4.06 -2.31 9.98
N LEU A 97 3.79 -3.53 9.50
CA LEU A 97 4.23 -4.06 8.22
C LEU A 97 3.13 -4.04 7.13
N GLN A 98 1.88 -3.71 7.49
CA GLN A 98 0.73 -3.65 6.58
C GLN A 98 0.05 -2.26 6.51
N PRO A 99 0.78 -1.13 6.51
CA PRO A 99 0.13 0.18 6.45
C PRO A 99 -0.33 0.54 5.05
N ASP A 100 -1.41 1.31 4.96
CA ASP A 100 -1.79 2.03 3.75
C ASP A 100 -0.93 3.26 3.60
N LEU A 101 0.07 3.21 2.74
CA LEU A 101 0.87 4.39 2.43
C LEU A 101 0.13 5.27 1.44
N GLN A 102 0.00 6.55 1.76
CA GLN A 102 -0.60 7.54 0.88
C GLN A 102 0.39 8.65 0.55
N TYR A 103 0.37 9.09 -0.70
CA TYR A 103 1.03 10.29 -1.16
C TYR A 103 0.03 11.19 -1.89
N ARG A 104 -0.20 12.38 -1.35
CA ARG A 104 -1.21 13.33 -1.86
C ARG A 104 -2.62 12.72 -1.97
N GLY A 105 -2.97 11.75 -1.11
CA GLY A 105 -4.23 11.02 -1.14
C GLY A 105 -4.34 9.95 -2.22
N PHE A 106 -3.24 9.53 -2.83
CA PHE A 106 -3.13 8.34 -3.65
C PHE A 106 -2.47 7.22 -2.85
N THR A 107 -3.01 6.02 -2.93
CA THR A 107 -2.68 4.91 -2.05
C THR A 107 -1.71 3.91 -2.69
N ALA A 108 -0.86 3.31 -1.86
CA ALA A 108 -0.16 2.03 -2.08
C ALA A 108 -0.34 1.18 -0.81
N SER A 109 -1.27 0.25 -0.86
CA SER A 109 -1.73 -0.57 0.27
C SER A 109 -1.48 -2.06 0.01
N PRO A 110 -1.24 -2.88 1.05
CA PRO A 110 -1.26 -4.33 0.92
C PRO A 110 -2.68 -4.91 0.81
N LEU A 111 -3.71 -4.14 1.16
CA LEU A 111 -5.10 -4.59 1.12
C LEU A 111 -5.63 -4.67 -0.31
N LEU A 112 -6.42 -5.69 -0.57
CA LEU A 112 -7.31 -5.76 -1.74
C LEU A 112 -8.51 -4.81 -1.53
N GLY A 113 -9.21 -4.47 -2.60
CA GLY A 113 -10.39 -3.63 -2.49
C GLY A 113 -10.13 -2.13 -2.35
N LEU A 114 -8.88 -1.68 -2.22
CA LEU A 114 -8.54 -0.26 -2.22
C LEU A 114 -8.04 0.21 -3.58
N ALA A 115 -8.60 1.30 -4.10
CA ALA A 115 -8.13 1.91 -5.32
C ALA A 115 -6.69 2.40 -5.19
N GLN A 116 -5.76 1.69 -5.83
CA GLN A 116 -4.33 1.99 -5.80
C GLN A 116 -4.00 3.12 -6.80
N GLY A 117 -3.07 4.00 -6.44
CA GLY A 117 -2.70 5.15 -7.28
C GLY A 117 -1.20 5.45 -7.35
N LEU A 118 -0.38 4.61 -6.70
CA LEU A 118 1.07 4.73 -6.67
C LEU A 118 1.73 3.49 -7.26
N SER A 119 2.65 3.69 -8.19
CA SER A 119 3.49 2.60 -8.70
C SER A 119 4.75 2.47 -7.87
N VAL A 120 5.11 1.26 -7.47
CA VAL A 120 6.30 0.96 -6.69
C VAL A 120 7.24 0.06 -7.48
N TYR A 121 8.51 0.46 -7.54
CA TYR A 121 9.57 -0.24 -8.27
C TYR A 121 10.74 -0.56 -7.37
N GLN A 122 11.25 -1.77 -7.44
CA GLN A 122 12.49 -2.21 -6.82
C GLN A 122 13.50 -2.56 -7.92
N ASN A 123 14.64 -1.86 -7.99
CA ASN A 123 15.65 -2.00 -9.05
C ASN A 123 15.02 -2.03 -10.46
N GLY A 124 14.00 -1.18 -10.71
CA GLY A 124 13.27 -1.10 -11.96
C GLY A 124 12.19 -2.17 -12.16
N ALA A 125 12.13 -3.22 -11.35
CA ALA A 125 11.05 -4.19 -11.37
C ALA A 125 9.81 -3.65 -10.63
N ARG A 126 8.62 -3.72 -11.25
CA ARG A 126 7.37 -3.35 -10.60
C ARG A 126 6.99 -4.40 -9.56
N ILE A 127 6.73 -3.96 -8.33
CA ILE A 127 6.41 -4.85 -7.21
C ILE A 127 4.93 -4.83 -6.80
N ASN A 128 4.11 -3.93 -7.38
CA ASN A 128 2.66 -4.02 -7.20
C ASN A 128 2.14 -5.37 -7.70
N GLU A 129 1.27 -5.99 -6.92
CA GLU A 129 0.71 -7.32 -7.21
C GLU A 129 -0.31 -7.29 -8.36
N PRO A 130 -0.35 -8.31 -9.25
CA PRO A 130 -1.16 -8.24 -10.46
C PRO A 130 -2.67 -8.37 -10.25
N LEU A 131 -3.18 -8.89 -9.13
CA LEU A 131 -4.61 -9.07 -8.88
C LEU A 131 -5.31 -7.73 -8.53
N GLY A 132 -4.81 -7.02 -7.53
CA GLY A 132 -5.41 -5.78 -7.02
C GLY A 132 -4.45 -4.60 -6.96
N ASP A 133 -3.29 -4.68 -7.61
CA ASP A 133 -2.27 -3.63 -7.61
C ASP A 133 -1.67 -3.31 -6.22
N SER A 134 -1.94 -4.15 -5.23
CA SER A 134 -1.49 -4.01 -3.85
C SER A 134 0.04 -4.08 -3.69
N VAL A 135 0.56 -3.56 -2.57
CA VAL A 135 2.00 -3.52 -2.26
C VAL A 135 2.27 -4.11 -0.88
N ASN A 136 2.95 -5.24 -0.84
CA ASN A 136 3.31 -5.93 0.40
C ASN A 136 4.61 -5.35 0.98
N TRP A 137 4.49 -4.44 1.95
CA TRP A 137 5.62 -3.73 2.58
C TRP A 137 6.48 -4.62 3.48
N ASP A 138 5.91 -5.68 4.01
CA ASP A 138 6.54 -6.73 4.82
C ASP A 138 7.65 -7.49 4.08
N LEU A 139 7.53 -7.59 2.75
CA LEU A 139 8.46 -8.30 1.88
C LEU A 139 9.67 -7.44 1.46
N MET A 140 9.86 -6.26 2.06
CA MET A 140 10.92 -5.32 1.71
C MET A 140 12.01 -5.27 2.79
N PRO A 141 13.22 -5.85 2.57
CA PRO A 141 14.32 -5.76 3.53
C PRO A 141 14.86 -4.33 3.58
N GLN A 142 14.46 -3.57 4.60
CA GLN A 142 14.81 -2.15 4.75
C GLN A 142 16.32 -1.94 4.86
N SER A 143 17.04 -2.83 5.52
CA SER A 143 18.50 -2.74 5.68
C SER A 143 19.25 -2.89 4.36
N ALA A 144 18.67 -3.54 3.35
CA ALA A 144 19.27 -3.72 2.03
C ALA A 144 19.01 -2.54 1.07
N ILE A 145 18.27 -1.51 1.47
CA ILE A 145 17.96 -0.35 0.61
C ILE A 145 19.16 0.59 0.52
N ALA A 146 19.55 0.95 -0.68
CA ALA A 146 20.59 1.96 -0.97
C ALA A 146 20.00 3.37 -0.99
N ASP A 147 18.91 3.56 -1.70
CA ASP A 147 18.16 4.82 -1.73
C ASP A 147 16.70 4.60 -2.13
N VAL A 148 15.89 5.58 -1.82
CA VAL A 148 14.50 5.69 -2.24
C VAL A 148 14.27 7.03 -2.92
N THR A 149 13.47 7.00 -3.98
CA THR A 149 13.08 8.19 -4.75
C THR A 149 11.57 8.19 -4.92
N LEU A 150 10.90 9.20 -4.37
CA LEU A 150 9.48 9.47 -4.58
C LEU A 150 9.36 10.59 -5.62
N THR A 151 8.77 10.26 -6.75
CA THR A 151 8.47 11.20 -7.83
C THR A 151 7.01 11.57 -7.75
N GLY A 152 6.72 12.86 -7.58
CA GLY A 152 5.36 13.36 -7.44
C GLY A 152 4.67 13.62 -8.76
N GLY A 153 3.34 13.63 -8.70
CA GLY A 153 2.45 13.90 -9.83
C GLY A 153 2.27 12.73 -10.78
N THR A 154 1.35 12.91 -11.74
CA THR A 154 1.13 11.92 -12.79
C THR A 154 2.35 11.89 -13.72
N ASN A 155 3.12 10.82 -13.67
CA ASN A 155 4.27 10.67 -14.55
C ASN A 155 4.08 9.46 -15.46
N PRO A 156 3.76 9.68 -16.76
CA PRO A 156 3.47 8.58 -17.67
C PRO A 156 4.65 7.64 -17.89
N LEU A 157 5.88 8.10 -17.67
CA LEU A 157 7.09 7.31 -17.92
C LEU A 157 7.23 6.12 -16.97
N PHE A 158 6.66 6.21 -15.75
CA PHE A 158 6.68 5.12 -14.79
C PHE A 158 5.66 4.00 -15.07
N GLY A 159 4.82 4.15 -16.06
CA GLY A 159 3.97 3.06 -16.56
C GLY A 159 2.61 2.95 -15.91
N LEU A 160 2.19 1.70 -15.66
CA LEU A 160 0.83 1.39 -15.19
C LEU A 160 0.55 2.02 -13.82
N ASN A 161 -0.65 2.64 -13.71
CA ASN A 161 -1.26 3.07 -12.45
C ASN A 161 -0.44 4.09 -11.63
N SER A 162 0.33 4.95 -12.30
CA SER A 162 1.06 6.07 -11.66
C SER A 162 0.19 7.34 -11.67
N LEU A 163 -0.93 7.34 -10.94
CA LEU A 163 -1.85 8.49 -10.89
C LEU A 163 -1.31 9.62 -10.02
N GLY A 164 -0.85 9.29 -8.81
CA GLY A 164 -0.35 10.25 -7.82
C GLY A 164 1.16 10.39 -7.81
N GLY A 165 1.87 9.38 -8.27
CA GLY A 165 3.33 9.34 -8.26
C GLY A 165 3.90 7.94 -8.39
N SER A 166 5.21 7.86 -8.26
CA SER A 166 5.94 6.59 -8.27
C SER A 166 7.02 6.58 -7.20
N LEU A 167 7.20 5.44 -6.56
CA LEU A 167 8.25 5.17 -5.60
C LEU A 167 9.28 4.23 -6.22
N GLY A 168 10.48 4.71 -6.42
CA GLY A 168 11.64 3.92 -6.84
C GLY A 168 12.48 3.54 -5.62
N ILE A 169 12.77 2.26 -5.48
CA ILE A 169 13.58 1.69 -4.41
C ILE A 169 14.80 1.05 -5.06
N ARG A 170 15.98 1.55 -4.76
CA ARG A 170 17.23 0.96 -5.22
C ARG A 170 17.86 0.17 -4.09
N MET A 171 18.19 -1.09 -4.36
CA MET A 171 18.81 -1.98 -3.39
C MET A 171 20.33 -1.83 -3.45
N LYS A 172 21.00 -2.10 -2.33
CA LYS A 172 22.46 -2.13 -2.24
C LYS A 172 23.07 -3.23 -3.12
N ASN A 173 24.24 -2.96 -3.64
CA ASN A 173 25.08 -3.91 -4.37
C ASN A 173 26.52 -3.86 -3.85
N GLY A 174 27.35 -4.81 -4.23
CA GLY A 174 28.73 -4.92 -3.73
C GLY A 174 29.70 -3.90 -4.32
N PHE A 175 29.31 -3.11 -5.33
CA PHE A 175 30.13 -1.98 -5.81
C PHE A 175 30.01 -0.74 -4.91
N GLU A 176 28.92 -0.65 -4.16
CA GLU A 176 28.60 0.50 -3.30
C GLU A 176 28.74 0.16 -1.81
N PHE A 177 28.61 -1.11 -1.45
CA PHE A 177 28.71 -1.58 -0.08
C PHE A 177 29.87 -2.55 0.08
N GLU A 178 30.84 -2.20 0.95
CA GLU A 178 31.98 -3.04 1.28
C GLU A 178 32.04 -3.32 2.79
N GLY A 179 32.38 -4.54 3.15
CA GLY A 179 32.48 -5.00 4.52
C GLY A 179 31.27 -5.79 4.98
N SER A 180 31.12 -5.90 6.28
CA SER A 180 29.99 -6.60 6.91
C SER A 180 29.42 -5.80 8.07
N GLN A 181 28.10 -5.87 8.25
CA GLN A 181 27.40 -5.19 9.33
C GLN A 181 26.34 -6.11 9.92
N LEU A 182 26.28 -6.15 11.25
CA LEU A 182 25.24 -6.78 12.04
C LEU A 182 24.48 -5.70 12.81
N GLY A 183 23.18 -5.72 12.77
CA GLY A 183 22.31 -4.88 13.61
C GLY A 183 21.30 -5.72 14.36
N VAL A 184 21.03 -5.36 15.61
CA VAL A 184 19.96 -5.96 16.43
C VAL A 184 19.28 -4.81 17.18
N ARG A 185 17.94 -4.84 17.22
CA ARG A 185 17.11 -3.91 17.98
C ARG A 185 16.03 -4.70 18.71
N THR A 186 15.74 -4.31 19.95
CA THR A 186 14.65 -4.88 20.74
C THR A 186 13.96 -3.79 21.56
N GLY A 187 12.75 -4.04 22.02
CA GLY A 187 12.01 -3.05 22.82
C GLY A 187 10.60 -3.43 23.16
N SER A 188 9.73 -2.42 23.21
CA SER A 188 8.31 -2.56 23.54
C SER A 188 7.61 -3.56 22.63
N PHE A 189 6.55 -4.16 23.12
CA PHE A 189 5.67 -5.10 22.41
C PHE A 189 6.37 -6.39 21.96
N GLY A 190 7.44 -6.82 22.67
CA GLY A 190 8.25 -7.96 22.27
C GLY A 190 9.06 -7.74 21.00
N ARG A 191 8.96 -6.56 20.34
CA ARG A 191 9.58 -6.32 19.05
C ARG A 191 11.08 -6.54 19.08
N THR A 192 11.54 -7.41 18.18
CA THR A 192 12.94 -7.68 17.91
C THR A 192 13.17 -7.66 16.41
N THR A 193 14.16 -6.87 15.98
CA THR A 193 14.61 -6.88 14.58
C THR A 193 16.11 -7.17 14.55
N ALA A 194 16.54 -7.98 13.58
CA ALA A 194 17.95 -8.26 13.38
C ALA A 194 18.27 -8.29 11.89
N PHE A 195 19.41 -7.78 11.51
CA PHE A 195 19.90 -7.92 10.15
C PHE A 195 21.38 -8.21 10.11
N LEU A 196 21.78 -8.93 9.08
CA LEU A 196 23.17 -9.17 8.70
C LEU A 196 23.33 -8.83 7.24
N GLU A 197 24.29 -7.97 6.93
CA GLU A 197 24.64 -7.65 5.55
C GLU A 197 26.16 -7.78 5.34
N THR A 198 26.54 -8.21 4.14
CA THR A 198 27.95 -8.29 3.71
C THR A 198 28.07 -8.07 2.22
N GLY A 199 29.10 -7.39 1.80
CA GLY A 199 29.37 -7.12 0.40
C GLY A 199 30.80 -6.78 0.14
N GLY A 200 31.16 -6.79 -1.13
CA GLY A 200 32.48 -6.43 -1.60
C GLY A 200 32.64 -6.59 -3.10
N ASN A 201 33.72 -6.07 -3.64
CA ASN A 201 34.04 -6.15 -5.05
C ASN A 201 35.55 -6.26 -5.27
N ASN A 202 35.93 -6.60 -6.49
CA ASN A 202 37.29 -6.61 -6.98
C ASN A 202 37.50 -5.66 -8.19
N TYR A 203 36.67 -4.61 -8.26
CA TYR A 203 36.71 -3.64 -9.37
C TYR A 203 38.00 -2.83 -9.34
N ASP A 204 38.76 -2.91 -10.42
CA ASP A 204 40.09 -2.27 -10.54
C ASP A 204 40.08 -0.98 -11.38
N SER A 205 38.91 -0.35 -11.56
CA SER A 205 38.61 0.78 -12.44
C SER A 205 38.46 0.43 -13.93
N THR A 206 38.70 -0.78 -14.34
CA THR A 206 38.50 -1.27 -15.73
C THR A 206 37.42 -2.31 -15.78
N GLU A 207 37.54 -3.36 -14.95
CA GLU A 207 36.53 -4.42 -14.83
C GLU A 207 36.53 -5.03 -13.42
N GLY A 208 35.44 -5.67 -13.03
CA GLY A 208 35.36 -6.40 -11.79
C GLY A 208 33.98 -6.97 -11.49
N PHE A 209 33.97 -7.84 -10.51
CA PHE A 209 32.77 -8.45 -9.96
C PHE A 209 32.49 -7.92 -8.58
N ALA A 210 31.21 -7.90 -8.22
CA ALA A 210 30.75 -7.51 -6.90
C ALA A 210 29.70 -8.52 -6.39
N TYR A 211 29.61 -8.62 -5.08
CA TYR A 211 28.54 -9.36 -4.42
C TYR A 211 27.99 -8.58 -3.24
N TYR A 212 26.72 -8.78 -2.94
CA TYR A 212 26.07 -8.26 -1.75
C TYR A 212 25.05 -9.30 -1.26
N LEU A 213 25.00 -9.50 0.05
CA LEU A 213 24.06 -10.41 0.72
C LEU A 213 23.46 -9.69 1.93
N ASN A 214 22.16 -9.85 2.12
CA ASN A 214 21.44 -9.33 3.27
C ASN A 214 20.42 -10.37 3.76
N VAL A 215 20.28 -10.46 5.07
CA VAL A 215 19.18 -11.18 5.73
C VAL A 215 18.66 -10.28 6.84
N GLU A 216 17.35 -10.08 6.88
CA GLU A 216 16.66 -9.25 7.88
C GLU A 216 15.49 -10.04 8.46
N SER A 217 15.35 -10.02 9.79
CA SER A 217 14.22 -10.60 10.50
C SER A 217 13.52 -9.55 11.35
N PHE A 218 12.21 -9.69 11.44
CA PHE A 218 11.30 -8.93 12.29
C PHE A 218 10.44 -9.92 13.07
N ASP A 219 10.25 -9.66 14.36
CA ASP A 219 9.41 -10.44 15.25
C ASP A 219 8.80 -9.47 16.27
N GLU A 220 7.49 -9.59 16.54
CA GLU A 220 6.75 -8.71 17.46
C GLU A 220 5.53 -9.45 18.03
N ASP A 221 5.29 -9.30 19.34
CA ASP A 221 4.03 -9.74 19.96
C ASP A 221 2.85 -8.79 19.62
N GLY A 222 3.17 -7.54 19.24
CA GLY A 222 2.19 -6.48 19.00
C GLY A 222 1.73 -5.74 20.26
N TRP A 223 1.11 -4.57 20.08
CA TRP A 223 0.60 -3.78 21.20
C TRP A 223 -0.90 -3.96 21.44
N ARG A 224 -1.62 -4.41 20.42
CA ARG A 224 -3.03 -4.83 20.57
C ARG A 224 -3.11 -6.33 20.84
N ASP A 225 -4.27 -6.75 21.32
CA ASP A 225 -4.57 -8.16 21.48
C ASP A 225 -4.49 -8.85 20.10
N GLN A 226 -4.04 -10.10 20.04
CA GLN A 226 -3.94 -10.92 18.81
C GLN A 226 -3.17 -10.28 17.64
N SER A 227 -2.13 -9.42 17.88
CA SER A 227 -1.43 -8.68 16.81
C SER A 227 0.04 -9.10 16.60
N ALA A 228 0.40 -10.31 16.97
CA ALA A 228 1.76 -10.83 16.79
C ALA A 228 2.12 -10.98 15.29
N SER A 229 3.35 -10.61 14.92
CA SER A 229 3.79 -10.67 13.53
C SER A 229 5.25 -11.04 13.41
N GLU A 230 5.58 -11.80 12.37
CA GLU A 230 6.96 -12.16 12.03
C GLU A 230 7.22 -12.00 10.52
N ALA A 231 8.45 -11.62 10.16
CA ALA A 231 8.90 -11.58 8.79
C ALA A 231 10.39 -11.91 8.67
N LEU A 232 10.75 -12.64 7.63
CA LEU A 232 12.12 -12.97 7.28
C LEU A 232 12.38 -12.65 5.83
N ASN A 233 13.31 -11.73 5.56
CA ASN A 233 13.69 -11.32 4.23
C ASN A 233 15.17 -11.65 3.97
N ALA A 234 15.47 -12.14 2.79
CA ALA A 234 16.82 -12.36 2.29
C ALA A 234 16.97 -11.75 0.90
N TYR A 235 18.06 -11.01 0.68
CA TYR A 235 18.37 -10.39 -0.60
C TYR A 235 19.83 -10.66 -0.97
N ALA A 236 20.07 -11.00 -2.23
CA ALA A 236 21.41 -11.24 -2.79
C ALA A 236 21.55 -10.52 -4.11
N SER A 237 22.70 -9.90 -4.34
CA SER A 237 23.06 -9.26 -5.61
C SER A 237 24.46 -9.70 -6.04
N VAL A 238 24.60 -10.01 -7.32
CA VAL A 238 25.90 -10.29 -7.97
C VAL A 238 26.00 -9.39 -9.19
N GLY A 239 27.07 -8.59 -9.23
CA GLY A 239 27.30 -7.63 -10.29
C GLY A 239 28.60 -7.85 -11.04
N TRP A 240 28.61 -7.46 -12.31
CA TRP A 240 29.77 -7.26 -13.13
C TRP A 240 29.77 -5.86 -13.68
N ARG A 241 30.92 -5.21 -13.64
CA ARG A 241 31.16 -3.89 -14.25
C ARG A 241 32.41 -3.94 -15.08
N GLY A 242 32.34 -3.48 -16.31
CA GLY A 242 33.46 -3.31 -17.22
C GLY A 242 33.52 -1.89 -17.75
N GLU A 243 34.49 -1.58 -18.63
CA GLU A 243 34.73 -0.25 -19.18
C GLU A 243 33.51 0.40 -19.85
N ARG A 244 32.63 -0.41 -20.44
CA ARG A 244 31.51 0.06 -21.26
C ARG A 244 30.15 -0.47 -20.83
N GLY A 245 30.06 -1.09 -19.67
CA GLY A 245 28.78 -1.60 -19.24
C GLY A 245 28.80 -2.27 -17.89
N SER A 246 27.60 -2.56 -17.40
CA SER A 246 27.37 -3.26 -16.15
C SER A 246 26.19 -4.22 -16.29
N ILE A 247 26.22 -5.27 -15.50
CA ILE A 247 25.13 -6.24 -15.33
C ILE A 247 25.03 -6.55 -13.85
N ASN A 248 23.82 -6.51 -13.28
CA ASN A 248 23.53 -7.00 -11.94
C ASN A 248 22.41 -8.04 -12.00
N ALA A 249 22.54 -9.08 -11.20
CA ALA A 249 21.54 -10.11 -11.03
C ALA A 249 21.18 -10.19 -9.54
N ASP A 250 19.90 -10.07 -9.27
CA ASP A 250 19.34 -10.00 -7.94
C ASP A 250 18.43 -11.20 -7.66
N LEU A 251 18.46 -11.68 -6.44
CA LEU A 251 17.57 -12.71 -5.92
C LEU A 251 17.03 -12.27 -4.56
N GLN A 252 15.72 -12.34 -4.39
CA GLN A 252 15.06 -12.04 -3.13
C GLN A 252 14.11 -13.16 -2.72
N ARG A 253 14.13 -13.49 -1.45
CA ARG A 253 13.19 -14.36 -0.76
C ARG A 253 12.59 -13.57 0.40
N GLY A 254 11.27 -13.61 0.54
CA GLY A 254 10.55 -13.07 1.68
C GLY A 254 9.55 -14.08 2.19
N ASP A 255 9.38 -14.12 3.50
CA ASP A 255 8.42 -14.97 4.19
C ASP A 255 7.88 -14.19 5.38
N SER A 256 6.56 -14.11 5.55
CA SER A 256 5.94 -13.38 6.64
C SER A 256 4.67 -14.05 7.12
N ASN A 257 4.38 -13.88 8.41
CA ASN A 257 3.12 -14.23 9.06
C ASN A 257 2.69 -13.01 9.87
N LEU A 258 1.67 -12.33 9.40
CA LEU A 258 1.23 -11.04 9.90
C LEU A 258 -0.17 -11.18 10.49
N ARG A 259 -0.41 -10.54 11.62
CA ARG A 259 -1.75 -10.42 12.20
C ARG A 259 -2.14 -8.95 12.23
N GLY A 260 -3.13 -8.62 11.41
CA GLY A 260 -3.83 -7.36 11.42
C GLY A 260 -5.14 -7.53 12.19
N ASN A 261 -5.61 -6.51 12.87
CA ASN A 261 -6.85 -6.60 13.64
C ASN A 261 -7.76 -5.39 13.37
N GLY A 262 -7.65 -4.78 12.24
CA GLY A 262 -8.54 -3.78 11.73
C GLY A 262 -8.83 -2.59 12.65
N ALA A 263 -9.80 -1.81 12.28
CA ALA A 263 -10.44 -0.81 13.14
C ALA A 263 -11.33 -1.51 14.17
N ALA A 264 -11.66 -0.81 15.26
CA ALA A 264 -12.54 -1.33 16.28
C ALA A 264 -13.59 -0.28 16.66
N PRO A 265 -14.79 -0.71 17.15
CA PRO A 265 -15.84 0.17 17.58
C PRO A 265 -15.37 1.19 18.63
N VAL A 266 -15.90 2.40 18.55
CA VAL A 266 -15.50 3.51 19.46
C VAL A 266 -15.77 3.17 20.91
N GLU A 267 -16.85 2.46 21.23
CA GLU A 267 -17.21 2.03 22.57
C GLU A 267 -16.19 1.04 23.14
N LEU A 268 -15.79 0.08 22.32
CA LEU A 268 -14.78 -0.92 22.70
C LEU A 268 -13.42 -0.27 22.95
N LEU A 269 -13.01 0.65 22.09
CA LEU A 269 -11.76 1.42 22.25
C LEU A 269 -11.80 2.35 23.46
N ALA A 270 -12.95 2.85 23.85
CA ALA A 270 -13.11 3.65 25.07
C ALA A 270 -12.89 2.83 26.36
N LEU A 271 -13.18 1.54 26.34
CA LEU A 271 -12.90 0.64 27.45
C LEU A 271 -11.45 0.16 27.47
N ASN A 272 -10.95 -0.27 26.31
CA ASN A 272 -9.59 -0.80 26.15
C ASN A 272 -9.05 -0.45 24.75
N ARG A 273 -8.06 0.42 24.69
CA ARG A 273 -7.44 0.82 23.43
C ARG A 273 -6.71 -0.33 22.69
N ALA A 274 -6.36 -1.40 23.40
CA ALA A 274 -5.75 -2.58 22.82
C ALA A 274 -6.75 -3.61 22.29
N ALA A 275 -8.04 -3.43 22.59
CA ALA A 275 -9.10 -4.35 22.19
C ALA A 275 -9.22 -4.44 20.67
N ILE A 276 -9.67 -5.61 20.23
CA ILE A 276 -9.97 -5.96 18.84
C ILE A 276 -11.47 -6.25 18.72
N PHE A 277 -12.02 -6.12 17.53
CA PHE A 277 -13.44 -6.44 17.30
C PHE A 277 -13.61 -7.93 17.03
N THR A 278 -12.98 -8.44 15.99
CA THR A 278 -12.92 -9.87 15.66
C THR A 278 -11.47 -10.31 15.43
N ALA A 279 -11.20 -11.59 15.51
CA ALA A 279 -9.88 -12.19 15.27
C ALA A 279 -10.00 -13.69 14.94
N PRO A 280 -8.93 -14.24 14.30
CA PRO A 280 -7.73 -13.59 13.85
C PRO A 280 -7.87 -13.02 12.44
N ASP A 281 -7.06 -12.02 12.13
CA ASP A 281 -6.82 -11.58 10.76
C ASP A 281 -5.36 -11.91 10.42
N ILE A 282 -5.15 -13.03 9.74
CA ILE A 282 -3.84 -13.57 9.44
C ILE A 282 -3.54 -13.41 7.96
N THR A 283 -2.37 -12.86 7.64
CA THR A 283 -1.83 -12.82 6.28
C THR A 283 -0.45 -13.45 6.26
N GLU A 284 -0.29 -14.54 5.52
CA GLU A 284 0.99 -15.22 5.30
C GLU A 284 1.47 -14.98 3.87
N ASN A 285 2.67 -14.45 3.68
CA ASN A 285 3.26 -14.22 2.37
C ASN A 285 4.52 -15.05 2.15
N ASP A 286 4.66 -15.60 0.95
CA ASP A 286 5.83 -16.35 0.47
C ASP A 286 6.29 -15.78 -0.87
N LEU A 287 7.38 -14.97 -0.87
CA LEU A 287 7.94 -14.30 -2.04
C LEU A 287 9.19 -14.98 -2.56
N LEU A 288 9.25 -15.14 -3.87
CA LEU A 288 10.50 -15.37 -4.61
C LEU A 288 10.57 -14.41 -5.81
N MET A 289 11.60 -13.57 -5.85
CA MET A 289 11.84 -12.63 -6.95
C MET A 289 13.26 -12.79 -7.47
N ALA A 290 13.40 -12.83 -8.78
CA ALA A 290 14.67 -12.74 -9.49
C ALA A 290 14.61 -11.60 -10.50
N ALA A 291 15.65 -10.77 -10.53
CA ALA A 291 15.76 -9.65 -11.46
C ALA A 291 17.17 -9.59 -12.07
N LEU A 292 17.27 -8.99 -13.24
CA LEU A 292 18.52 -8.69 -13.91
C LEU A 292 18.42 -7.31 -14.52
N ASP A 293 19.34 -6.44 -14.20
CA ASP A 293 19.50 -5.14 -14.84
C ASP A 293 20.84 -5.02 -15.54
N PHE A 294 20.85 -4.23 -16.60
CA PHE A 294 22.07 -3.98 -17.37
C PHE A 294 22.08 -2.58 -17.96
N ALA A 295 23.29 -2.05 -18.15
CA ALA A 295 23.53 -0.82 -18.89
C ALA A 295 24.81 -0.95 -19.72
N PHE A 296 24.74 -0.64 -21.02
CA PHE A 296 25.87 -0.70 -21.97
C PHE A 296 26.02 0.60 -22.75
N GLU A 297 27.20 1.20 -22.71
CA GLU A 297 27.56 2.33 -23.55
C GLU A 297 27.85 1.86 -24.98
N LEU A 298 26.93 2.16 -25.89
CA LEU A 298 27.11 1.90 -27.33
C LEU A 298 28.09 2.88 -27.95
N SER A 299 28.09 4.12 -27.45
CA SER A 299 29.02 5.20 -27.80
C SER A 299 29.12 6.19 -26.62
N PRO A 300 29.99 7.19 -26.65
CA PRO A 300 30.09 8.20 -25.59
C PRO A 300 28.79 8.98 -25.31
N THR A 301 27.84 8.95 -26.25
CA THR A 301 26.56 9.66 -26.13
C THR A 301 25.34 8.73 -26.16
N GLN A 302 25.54 7.43 -26.26
CA GLN A 302 24.45 6.48 -26.39
C GLN A 302 24.58 5.32 -25.41
N THR A 303 23.53 5.06 -24.65
CA THR A 303 23.47 3.94 -23.72
C THR A 303 22.23 3.08 -24.01
N LEU A 304 22.39 1.79 -24.00
CA LEU A 304 21.31 0.81 -23.95
C LEU A 304 21.23 0.28 -22.54
N SER A 305 20.08 0.39 -21.92
CA SER A 305 19.82 -0.15 -20.57
C SER A 305 18.50 -0.92 -20.55
N GLY A 306 18.34 -1.75 -19.55
CA GLY A 306 17.08 -2.49 -19.37
C GLY A 306 17.09 -3.33 -18.13
N ASN A 307 15.90 -3.81 -17.79
CA ASN A 307 15.72 -4.81 -16.75
C ASN A 307 14.79 -5.92 -17.24
N LEU A 308 14.92 -7.07 -16.61
CA LEU A 308 13.97 -8.17 -16.72
C LEU A 308 13.79 -8.81 -15.34
N TYR A 309 12.58 -9.22 -15.03
CA TYR A 309 12.29 -9.82 -13.74
C TYR A 309 11.21 -10.89 -13.81
N ASN A 310 11.22 -11.77 -12.83
CA ASN A 310 10.16 -12.72 -12.51
C ASN A 310 9.96 -12.70 -11.00
N ARG A 311 8.75 -12.41 -10.58
CA ARG A 311 8.32 -12.37 -9.19
C ARG A 311 7.15 -13.33 -9.01
N ARG A 312 7.19 -14.12 -7.95
CA ARG A 312 6.08 -14.97 -7.50
C ARG A 312 5.84 -14.70 -6.03
N ASN A 313 4.60 -14.39 -5.69
CA ASN A 313 4.12 -14.29 -4.32
C ASN A 313 2.93 -15.22 -4.13
N THR A 314 2.91 -15.97 -3.02
CA THR A 314 1.74 -16.68 -2.55
C THR A 314 1.31 -16.03 -1.25
N THR A 315 0.05 -15.68 -1.16
CA THR A 315 -0.55 -15.12 0.06
C THR A 315 -1.65 -16.07 0.51
N ASP A 316 -1.56 -16.56 1.72
CA ASP A 316 -2.63 -17.27 2.42
C ASP A 316 -3.22 -16.28 3.44
N ALA A 317 -4.54 -16.11 3.44
CA ALA A 317 -5.25 -15.24 4.37
C ALA A 317 -6.32 -16.03 5.11
N PHE A 318 -6.48 -15.70 6.37
CA PHE A 318 -7.52 -16.21 7.24
C PHE A 318 -8.05 -15.04 8.04
N ASN A 319 -9.34 -14.72 7.85
CA ASN A 319 -10.01 -13.64 8.56
C ASN A 319 -11.23 -14.20 9.30
N GLY A 320 -11.23 -14.06 10.63
CA GLY A 320 -12.39 -14.37 11.46
C GLY A 320 -13.25 -13.13 11.64
N ASP A 321 -14.52 -13.22 11.26
CA ASP A 321 -15.46 -12.11 11.26
C ASP A 321 -16.82 -12.50 11.84
N GLY A 322 -17.71 -11.52 12.05
CA GLY A 322 -19.13 -11.79 12.34
C GLY A 322 -19.79 -12.56 11.21
N SER A 323 -20.89 -13.27 11.51
CA SER A 323 -21.61 -14.04 10.49
C SER A 323 -22.57 -13.13 9.73
N GLU A 324 -22.67 -13.36 8.43
CA GLU A 324 -23.72 -12.84 7.54
C GLU A 324 -24.88 -13.81 7.38
N PHE A 325 -24.83 -14.95 8.09
CA PHE A 325 -25.84 -16.00 8.02
C PHE A 325 -26.63 -16.07 9.32
N GLY A 326 -27.91 -16.43 9.19
CA GLY A 326 -28.80 -16.78 10.28
C GLY A 326 -29.13 -18.29 10.28
N VAL A 327 -29.44 -18.83 11.43
CA VAL A 327 -29.92 -20.23 11.56
C VAL A 327 -31.36 -20.24 12.03
N CYS A 328 -32.30 -20.39 11.08
CA CYS A 328 -33.70 -20.54 11.34
C CYS A 328 -34.15 -22.02 11.49
N ASN A 329 -35.21 -22.27 12.20
CA ASN A 329 -35.73 -23.61 12.44
C ASN A 329 -37.08 -23.82 11.74
N PHE A 330 -37.03 -24.21 10.47
CA PHE A 330 -38.23 -24.44 9.68
C PHE A 330 -38.79 -25.86 9.86
N GLY A 331 -39.99 -25.95 10.40
CA GLY A 331 -40.61 -27.24 10.61
C GLY A 331 -39.86 -28.21 11.52
N GLY A 332 -38.96 -27.73 12.37
CA GLY A 332 -38.08 -28.53 13.24
C GLY A 332 -36.78 -28.97 12.60
N ARG A 333 -36.40 -28.39 11.46
CA ARG A 333 -35.13 -28.59 10.76
C ARG A 333 -34.34 -27.27 10.82
N PRO A 334 -33.13 -27.27 11.39
CA PRO A 334 -32.23 -26.10 11.31
C PRO A 334 -31.84 -25.84 9.86
N THR A 335 -32.01 -24.64 9.41
CA THR A 335 -31.76 -24.18 8.03
C THR A 335 -30.88 -22.96 8.10
N LEU A 336 -29.78 -22.94 7.31
CA LEU A 336 -28.92 -21.79 7.16
C LEU A 336 -29.52 -20.90 6.07
N ILE A 337 -29.79 -19.66 6.42
CA ILE A 337 -30.29 -18.63 5.50
C ILE A 337 -29.35 -17.40 5.58
N GLU A 338 -29.50 -16.45 4.69
CA GLU A 338 -28.95 -15.11 4.89
C GLU A 338 -29.58 -14.50 6.15
N ALA A 339 -28.79 -13.77 6.94
CA ALA A 339 -29.29 -13.13 8.15
C ALA A 339 -30.34 -12.08 7.77
N LEU A 340 -31.47 -12.12 8.49
CA LEU A 340 -32.48 -11.08 8.37
C LEU A 340 -31.92 -9.80 9.02
N GLU A 341 -31.98 -8.68 8.32
CA GLU A 341 -31.53 -7.40 8.87
C GLU A 341 -32.59 -6.85 9.84
N ASP A 342 -32.18 -6.51 11.07
CA ASP A 342 -33.08 -5.99 12.11
C ASP A 342 -33.82 -4.73 11.65
N ASP A 343 -33.15 -3.86 10.90
CA ASP A 343 -33.72 -2.62 10.37
C ASP A 343 -34.89 -2.88 9.42
N ASP A 344 -34.77 -3.89 8.53
CA ASP A 344 -35.82 -4.29 7.59
C ASP A 344 -37.02 -4.89 8.33
N LEU A 345 -36.74 -5.64 9.39
CA LEU A 345 -37.79 -6.22 10.22
C LEU A 345 -38.48 -5.19 11.11
N GLU A 346 -37.76 -4.22 11.67
CA GLU A 346 -38.32 -3.12 12.45
C GLU A 346 -39.26 -2.25 11.60
N GLU A 347 -38.95 -2.02 10.31
CA GLU A 347 -39.79 -1.25 9.39
C GLU A 347 -41.18 -1.90 9.24
N ILE A 348 -41.22 -3.21 9.20
CA ILE A 348 -42.49 -3.98 9.14
C ILE A 348 -43.03 -4.34 10.53
N GLY A 349 -42.31 -3.94 11.62
CA GLY A 349 -42.73 -4.13 13.01
C GLY A 349 -42.59 -5.53 13.53
N LEU A 350 -41.59 -6.26 13.06
CA LEU A 350 -41.30 -7.65 13.42
C LEU A 350 -39.94 -7.72 14.17
N ASP A 351 -39.66 -8.88 14.73
CA ASP A 351 -38.46 -9.26 15.44
C ASP A 351 -38.01 -10.63 14.92
N ASP A 352 -36.74 -10.81 14.58
CA ASP A 352 -36.23 -12.03 13.95
C ASP A 352 -36.34 -13.26 14.84
N ASP A 353 -36.15 -13.09 16.15
CA ASP A 353 -36.26 -14.16 17.17
C ASP A 353 -37.58 -14.91 17.09
N ASP A 354 -38.68 -14.23 16.80
CA ASP A 354 -40.01 -14.83 16.69
C ASP A 354 -40.25 -15.47 15.33
N LEU A 355 -39.56 -15.07 14.25
CA LEU A 355 -39.77 -15.55 12.89
C LEU A 355 -39.04 -16.86 12.60
N CYS A 356 -37.84 -17.01 13.16
CA CYS A 356 -36.99 -18.19 12.94
C CYS A 356 -37.36 -19.41 13.77
N ASP A 357 -38.36 -19.33 14.69
CA ASP A 357 -38.74 -20.41 15.60
C ASP A 357 -39.96 -21.22 15.14
N ASN A 358 -39.78 -22.18 14.22
CA ASN A 358 -40.79 -23.21 13.83
C ASN A 358 -42.13 -22.69 13.30
N GLN A 359 -42.27 -21.42 12.98
CA GLN A 359 -43.54 -20.87 12.49
C GLN A 359 -43.80 -21.20 11.03
N PHE A 360 -42.72 -21.27 10.25
CA PHE A 360 -42.75 -21.47 8.81
C PHE A 360 -42.25 -22.87 8.45
N ALA A 361 -42.60 -23.33 7.26
CA ALA A 361 -42.27 -24.68 6.79
C ALA A 361 -40.92 -24.68 6.01
N SER A 362 -40.50 -23.53 5.45
CA SER A 362 -39.30 -23.32 4.64
C SER A 362 -38.93 -21.83 4.64
N ALA A 363 -37.76 -21.50 4.12
CA ALA A 363 -37.32 -20.13 3.83
C ALA A 363 -38.33 -19.45 2.88
N ASP A 364 -38.70 -20.07 1.77
CA ASP A 364 -39.69 -19.55 0.81
C ASP A 364 -41.02 -19.15 1.48
N ALA A 365 -41.45 -19.93 2.50
CA ALA A 365 -42.71 -19.65 3.20
C ALA A 365 -42.57 -18.43 4.16
N LEU A 366 -41.39 -18.18 4.70
CA LEU A 366 -41.11 -16.99 5.46
C LEU A 366 -41.00 -15.79 4.52
N GLU A 367 -40.26 -15.89 3.44
CA GLU A 367 -40.12 -14.91 2.38
C GLU A 367 -41.47 -14.45 1.82
N ASP A 368 -42.32 -15.44 1.40
CA ASP A 368 -43.69 -15.16 0.96
C ASP A 368 -44.51 -14.36 2.01
N TYR A 369 -44.28 -14.63 3.29
CA TYR A 369 -44.91 -13.92 4.38
C TYR A 369 -44.41 -12.50 4.53
N LEU A 370 -43.09 -12.31 4.57
CA LEU A 370 -42.46 -11.00 4.69
C LEU A 370 -42.87 -10.08 3.54
N ASN A 371 -42.79 -10.57 2.31
CA ASN A 371 -43.19 -9.83 1.13
C ASN A 371 -44.72 -9.52 1.08
N THR A 372 -45.55 -10.19 1.90
CA THR A 372 -46.96 -9.79 2.05
C THR A 372 -47.17 -8.59 2.97
N LEU A 373 -46.18 -8.25 3.81
CA LEU A 373 -46.30 -7.19 4.81
C LEU A 373 -46.07 -5.81 4.20
N GLY A 374 -45.42 -5.75 3.02
CA GLY A 374 -45.38 -4.57 2.19
C GLY A 374 -44.28 -3.57 2.59
N SER A 375 -43.08 -4.08 2.82
CA SER A 375 -41.87 -3.27 2.80
C SER A 375 -41.66 -2.66 1.39
N ASP A 376 -40.93 -1.57 1.31
CA ASP A 376 -40.54 -0.97 0.02
C ASP A 376 -39.52 -1.90 -0.70
N ASP A 377 -38.81 -2.79 0.03
CA ASP A 377 -37.90 -3.79 -0.48
C ASP A 377 -38.49 -5.20 -0.50
N GLU A 378 -38.09 -6.02 -1.48
CA GLU A 378 -38.53 -7.41 -1.64
C GLU A 378 -37.53 -8.32 -0.93
N PHE A 379 -37.97 -9.04 0.10
CA PHE A 379 -37.12 -10.02 0.79
C PHE A 379 -36.82 -11.18 -0.16
N ASN A 380 -35.57 -11.60 -0.23
CA ASN A 380 -35.10 -12.76 -0.96
C ASN A 380 -34.25 -13.61 -0.01
N LEU A 381 -34.84 -14.69 0.55
CA LEU A 381 -34.19 -15.52 1.56
C LEU A 381 -33.58 -16.76 0.93
N GLU A 382 -32.30 -16.76 0.68
CA GLU A 382 -31.57 -17.91 0.14
C GLU A 382 -31.38 -19.00 1.21
N ASP A 383 -31.71 -20.27 0.90
CA ASP A 383 -31.48 -21.45 1.76
C ASP A 383 -30.17 -22.14 1.38
N PHE A 384 -29.11 -21.91 2.13
CA PHE A 384 -27.76 -22.47 1.92
C PHE A 384 -27.60 -23.91 2.45
N THR A 385 -28.64 -24.52 3.06
CA THR A 385 -28.50 -25.79 3.78
C THR A 385 -28.11 -26.97 2.88
N ASP A 386 -28.56 -26.98 1.64
CA ASP A 386 -28.21 -28.04 0.69
C ASP A 386 -26.84 -27.80 0.01
N ASP A 387 -26.24 -26.62 0.15
CA ASP A 387 -24.91 -26.22 -0.38
C ASP A 387 -23.80 -26.24 0.69
N LEU A 388 -24.06 -26.96 1.79
CA LEU A 388 -23.08 -27.12 2.85
C LEU A 388 -22.22 -28.36 2.64
N SER A 389 -20.92 -28.22 2.91
CA SER A 389 -19.99 -29.34 2.96
C SER A 389 -19.30 -29.43 4.32
N GLY A 390 -18.60 -30.54 4.56
CA GLY A 390 -17.92 -30.76 5.83
C GLY A 390 -18.73 -31.60 6.81
N THR A 391 -18.40 -31.55 8.11
CA THR A 391 -19.00 -32.38 9.15
C THR A 391 -19.20 -31.63 10.47
N GLY A 392 -19.09 -30.34 10.46
CA GLY A 392 -19.29 -29.47 11.62
C GLY A 392 -20.79 -29.29 11.93
N ARG A 393 -21.08 -28.34 12.78
CA ARG A 393 -22.45 -27.88 13.07
C ARG A 393 -22.77 -26.57 12.36
N LEU A 394 -24.02 -26.24 12.28
CA LEU A 394 -24.45 -24.90 11.90
C LEU A 394 -24.16 -23.92 13.03
N SER A 395 -23.72 -22.74 12.68
CA SER A 395 -23.50 -21.60 13.55
C SER A 395 -23.73 -20.32 12.78
N ASP A 396 -24.33 -19.38 13.43
CA ASP A 396 -24.64 -18.03 12.97
C ASP A 396 -23.88 -16.91 13.74
N GLU A 397 -22.94 -17.30 14.64
CA GLU A 397 -22.19 -16.33 15.44
C GLU A 397 -21.04 -15.68 14.67
N ALA A 398 -20.36 -16.45 13.82
CA ALA A 398 -19.17 -16.01 13.12
C ALA A 398 -18.83 -16.84 11.89
N ILE A 399 -17.99 -16.29 11.05
CA ILE A 399 -17.41 -16.96 9.88
C ILE A 399 -15.88 -16.86 9.87
N ASN A 400 -15.24 -17.80 9.18
CA ASN A 400 -13.83 -17.73 8.82
C ASN A 400 -13.72 -17.58 7.30
N ASN A 401 -13.32 -16.40 6.85
CA ASN A 401 -12.97 -16.12 5.47
C ASN A 401 -11.56 -16.65 5.19
N ILE A 402 -11.46 -17.73 4.44
CA ILE A 402 -10.20 -18.42 4.13
C ILE A 402 -9.88 -18.23 2.66
N SER A 403 -8.76 -17.60 2.34
CA SER A 403 -8.40 -17.39 0.94
C SER A 403 -6.92 -17.70 0.67
N ARG A 404 -6.67 -18.10 -0.58
CA ARG A 404 -5.33 -18.29 -1.11
C ARG A 404 -5.18 -17.62 -2.45
N ARG A 405 -4.16 -16.79 -2.60
CA ARG A 405 -3.82 -16.16 -3.87
C ARG A 405 -2.38 -16.45 -4.25
N THR A 406 -2.20 -16.99 -5.45
CA THR A 406 -0.87 -17.17 -6.05
C THR A 406 -0.71 -16.21 -7.20
N GLN A 407 0.25 -15.30 -7.07
CA GLN A 407 0.47 -14.22 -8.02
C GLN A 407 1.85 -14.34 -8.65
N ARG A 408 1.92 -14.13 -9.96
CA ARG A 408 3.17 -14.16 -10.69
C ARG A 408 3.23 -12.99 -11.66
N SER A 409 4.24 -12.14 -11.51
CA SER A 409 4.52 -11.06 -12.43
C SER A 409 5.86 -11.25 -13.13
N ARG A 410 5.90 -10.88 -14.41
CA ARG A 410 7.09 -10.86 -15.25
C ARG A 410 7.11 -9.57 -16.04
N GLY A 411 8.28 -8.99 -16.14
CA GLY A 411 8.46 -7.79 -16.94
C GLY A 411 9.79 -7.74 -17.63
N ILE A 412 9.79 -6.96 -18.69
CA ILE A 412 10.99 -6.53 -19.40
C ILE A 412 10.81 -5.05 -19.75
N ASP A 413 11.81 -4.25 -19.47
CA ASP A 413 11.91 -2.86 -19.94
C ASP A 413 13.23 -2.67 -20.66
N LEU A 414 13.21 -2.08 -21.83
CA LEU A 414 14.38 -1.77 -22.66
C LEU A 414 14.38 -0.29 -23.01
N GLN A 415 15.49 0.37 -22.82
CA GLN A 415 15.67 1.80 -23.06
C GLN A 415 16.95 2.08 -23.85
N TRP A 416 16.82 2.97 -24.82
CA TRP A 416 17.93 3.58 -25.49
C TRP A 416 17.98 5.06 -25.15
N SER A 417 19.09 5.55 -24.64
CA SER A 417 19.31 6.95 -24.34
C SER A 417 20.36 7.55 -25.26
N ASN A 418 20.16 8.82 -25.63
CA ASN A 418 21.10 9.56 -26.48
C ASN A 418 21.23 11.00 -25.97
N THR A 419 22.47 11.40 -25.68
CA THR A 419 22.82 12.76 -25.23
C THR A 419 23.50 13.60 -26.31
N SER A 420 23.44 13.19 -27.59
CA SER A 420 23.97 13.98 -28.69
C SER A 420 23.19 15.28 -28.85
N PRO A 421 23.85 16.42 -29.05
CA PRO A 421 23.18 17.68 -29.34
C PRO A 421 22.28 17.59 -30.57
N VAL A 422 21.09 18.22 -30.52
CA VAL A 422 20.14 18.30 -31.63
C VAL A 422 19.96 19.74 -32.02
N ALA A 423 20.17 20.07 -33.26
CA ALA A 423 20.10 21.44 -33.81
C ALA A 423 20.95 22.48 -33.05
N GLY A 424 22.04 22.06 -32.41
CA GLY A 424 22.94 22.91 -31.64
C GLY A 424 22.54 23.10 -30.18
N PHE A 425 21.45 22.44 -29.71
CA PHE A 425 21.02 22.44 -28.32
C PHE A 425 21.49 21.14 -27.63
N ASP A 426 21.95 21.23 -26.40
CA ASP A 426 22.18 20.05 -25.56
C ASP A 426 20.85 19.32 -25.35
N ASN A 427 20.90 18.02 -25.52
CA ASN A 427 19.69 17.20 -25.60
C ASN A 427 19.91 15.85 -24.90
N GLN A 428 18.89 15.38 -24.24
CA GLN A 428 18.81 14.00 -23.73
C GLN A 428 17.51 13.39 -24.18
N LEU A 429 17.60 12.43 -25.10
CA LEU A 429 16.49 11.64 -25.59
C LEU A 429 16.55 10.23 -24.99
N ILE A 430 15.44 9.76 -24.44
CA ILE A 430 15.22 8.37 -24.03
C ILE A 430 14.03 7.83 -24.80
N VAL A 431 14.19 6.69 -25.42
CA VAL A 431 13.10 5.93 -26.06
C VAL A 431 13.13 4.52 -25.50
N GLY A 432 11.98 4.02 -25.09
CA GLY A 432 11.90 2.69 -24.51
C GLY A 432 10.60 1.97 -24.79
N GLY A 433 10.62 0.69 -24.48
CA GLY A 433 9.48 -0.20 -24.55
C GLY A 433 9.44 -1.14 -23.36
N ALA A 434 8.26 -1.36 -22.83
CA ALA A 434 8.04 -2.24 -21.69
C ALA A 434 6.96 -3.27 -22.01
N TYR A 435 7.14 -4.47 -21.47
CA TYR A 435 6.16 -5.53 -21.48
C TYR A 435 5.99 -6.06 -20.07
N PHE A 436 4.75 -6.15 -19.62
CA PHE A 436 4.35 -6.71 -18.33
C PHE A 436 3.34 -7.83 -18.53
N ARG A 437 3.46 -8.90 -17.75
CA ARG A 437 2.50 -9.97 -17.66
C ARG A 437 2.30 -10.37 -16.19
N GLY A 438 1.10 -10.15 -15.68
CA GLY A 438 0.60 -10.65 -14.40
C GLY A 438 -0.29 -11.88 -14.60
N LEU A 439 -0.17 -12.84 -13.71
CA LEU A 439 -1.06 -14.00 -13.60
C LEU A 439 -1.41 -14.16 -12.13
N SER A 440 -2.68 -14.35 -11.82
CA SER A 440 -3.13 -14.63 -10.46
C SER A 440 -4.10 -15.79 -10.48
N THR A 441 -4.05 -16.62 -9.46
CA THR A 441 -5.10 -17.57 -9.09
C THR A 441 -5.56 -17.16 -7.71
N PHE A 442 -6.85 -17.06 -7.54
CA PHE A 442 -7.50 -16.71 -6.29
C PHE A 442 -8.53 -17.79 -5.97
N ASP A 443 -8.46 -18.32 -4.77
CA ASP A 443 -9.38 -19.32 -4.23
C ASP A 443 -9.86 -18.85 -2.86
N SER A 444 -11.16 -18.90 -2.56
CA SER A 444 -11.72 -18.61 -1.24
C SER A 444 -12.83 -19.55 -0.88
N VAL A 445 -13.01 -19.76 0.42
CA VAL A 445 -14.11 -20.51 1.03
C VAL A 445 -14.52 -19.84 2.34
N ILE A 446 -15.77 -19.98 2.72
CA ILE A 446 -16.30 -19.52 4.00
C ILE A 446 -16.54 -20.75 4.89
N GLU A 447 -15.99 -20.74 6.11
CA GLU A 447 -16.26 -21.72 7.16
C GLU A 447 -17.13 -21.08 8.23
N LEU A 448 -18.26 -21.71 8.57
CA LEU A 448 -19.07 -21.31 9.72
C LEU A 448 -18.29 -21.51 11.02
N SER A 449 -18.35 -20.56 11.93
CA SER A 449 -17.59 -20.56 13.16
C SER A 449 -18.41 -20.05 14.34
N ASP A 450 -17.98 -20.36 15.55
CA ASP A 450 -18.45 -19.68 16.75
C ASP A 450 -17.47 -18.56 17.11
N LEU A 451 -17.95 -17.53 17.79
CA LEU A 451 -17.16 -16.43 18.29
C LEU A 451 -17.02 -16.50 19.81
N ASP A 452 -15.80 -16.60 20.32
CA ASP A 452 -15.57 -16.43 21.77
C ASP A 452 -15.77 -14.96 22.17
N SER A 453 -16.86 -14.69 22.89
CA SER A 453 -17.25 -13.34 23.27
C SER A 453 -16.25 -12.60 24.17
N ILE A 454 -15.29 -13.30 24.81
CA ILE A 454 -14.25 -12.72 25.67
C ILE A 454 -12.99 -12.42 24.88
N THR A 455 -12.49 -13.41 24.15
CA THR A 455 -11.23 -13.30 23.38
C THR A 455 -11.42 -12.74 21.98
N ARG A 456 -12.65 -12.71 21.50
CA ARG A 456 -13.04 -12.27 20.16
C ARG A 456 -12.39 -13.10 19.05
N VAL A 457 -12.13 -14.36 19.30
CA VAL A 457 -11.37 -15.26 18.41
C VAL A 457 -12.28 -16.35 17.85
N THR A 458 -12.28 -16.50 16.53
CA THR A 458 -12.98 -17.58 15.82
C THR A 458 -12.12 -18.83 15.65
N ILE A 459 -10.79 -18.71 15.57
CA ILE A 459 -9.86 -19.83 15.39
C ILE A 459 -9.93 -20.80 16.58
N GLY A 460 -10.02 -22.10 16.31
CA GLY A 460 -10.19 -23.13 17.34
C GLY A 460 -11.65 -23.36 17.73
N LEU A 461 -12.55 -22.49 17.34
CA LEU A 461 -14.01 -22.63 17.50
C LEU A 461 -14.69 -23.03 16.19
N GLY A 462 -13.96 -23.06 15.08
CA GLY A 462 -14.45 -23.42 13.75
C GLY A 462 -15.20 -24.75 13.76
N THR A 463 -16.30 -24.79 13.06
CA THR A 463 -17.21 -25.95 13.05
C THR A 463 -16.79 -27.03 12.05
N GLY A 464 -15.98 -26.67 11.03
CA GLY A 464 -15.65 -27.53 9.88
C GLY A 464 -16.84 -27.72 8.95
N THR A 465 -17.73 -26.75 8.90
CA THR A 465 -18.85 -26.64 7.95
C THR A 465 -18.56 -25.50 7.00
N PHE A 466 -18.58 -25.77 5.71
CA PHE A 466 -18.26 -24.79 4.67
C PHE A 466 -19.50 -24.49 3.85
N VAL A 467 -19.69 -23.24 3.48
CA VAL A 467 -20.75 -22.78 2.57
C VAL A 467 -20.22 -22.85 1.14
N ASP A 468 -20.51 -23.95 0.42
CA ASP A 468 -19.94 -24.20 -0.91
C ASP A 468 -20.47 -23.21 -1.97
N ALA A 469 -21.69 -22.68 -1.77
CA ALA A 469 -22.26 -21.63 -2.60
C ALA A 469 -21.36 -20.37 -2.62
N GLU A 470 -20.68 -20.08 -1.51
CA GLU A 470 -19.79 -18.94 -1.36
C GLU A 470 -18.36 -19.17 -1.85
N ALA A 471 -18.05 -20.38 -2.29
CA ALA A 471 -16.70 -20.70 -2.75
C ALA A 471 -16.39 -20.02 -4.08
N THR A 472 -15.25 -19.34 -4.13
CA THR A 472 -14.75 -18.68 -5.34
C THR A 472 -13.45 -19.31 -5.81
N SER A 473 -13.30 -19.51 -7.10
CA SER A 473 -12.05 -19.96 -7.72
C SER A 473 -11.89 -19.28 -9.08
N VAL A 474 -10.99 -18.30 -9.17
CA VAL A 474 -10.78 -17.50 -10.38
C VAL A 474 -9.32 -17.40 -10.77
N THR A 475 -9.05 -17.45 -12.07
CA THR A 475 -7.72 -17.17 -12.62
C THR A 475 -7.77 -15.88 -13.41
N THR A 476 -6.79 -14.99 -13.18
CA THR A 476 -6.70 -13.72 -13.89
C THR A 476 -5.39 -13.57 -14.65
N ALA A 477 -5.43 -12.84 -15.75
CA ALA A 477 -4.26 -12.54 -16.56
C ALA A 477 -4.27 -11.09 -17.02
N THR A 478 -3.30 -10.31 -16.57
CA THR A 478 -3.06 -8.95 -17.05
C THR A 478 -1.86 -8.93 -17.97
N ARG A 479 -2.00 -8.34 -19.16
CA ARG A 479 -0.90 -8.12 -20.11
C ARG A 479 -0.86 -6.66 -20.49
N SER A 480 0.29 -6.02 -20.34
CA SER A 480 0.47 -4.64 -20.79
C SER A 480 1.70 -4.50 -21.66
N THR A 481 1.53 -3.83 -22.80
CA THR A 481 2.62 -3.46 -23.72
C THR A 481 2.68 -1.96 -23.81
N SER A 482 3.86 -1.40 -23.68
CA SER A 482 4.03 0.06 -23.66
C SER A 482 5.19 0.50 -24.55
N LEU A 483 5.01 1.66 -25.16
CA LEU A 483 6.09 2.40 -25.82
C LEU A 483 6.13 3.82 -25.25
N TYR A 484 7.32 4.32 -24.97
CA TYR A 484 7.48 5.63 -24.38
C TYR A 484 8.72 6.37 -24.89
N PHE A 485 8.65 7.68 -24.81
CA PHE A 485 9.81 8.53 -24.99
C PHE A 485 9.79 9.71 -24.02
N THR A 486 10.96 10.23 -23.73
CA THR A 486 11.16 11.53 -23.09
C THR A 486 12.35 12.23 -23.72
N ASN A 487 12.19 13.51 -23.97
CA ASN A 487 13.24 14.35 -24.53
C ASN A 487 13.38 15.62 -23.71
N THR A 488 14.53 15.83 -23.12
CA THR A 488 14.89 17.07 -22.41
C THR A 488 15.90 17.84 -23.22
N THR A 489 15.51 19.03 -23.68
CA THR A 489 16.33 19.92 -24.51
C THR A 489 16.65 21.20 -23.77
N GLN A 490 17.93 21.56 -23.68
CA GLN A 490 18.39 22.82 -23.13
C GLN A 490 18.22 23.92 -24.16
N LEU A 491 17.14 24.71 -24.05
CA LEU A 491 16.80 25.77 -25.02
C LEU A 491 17.72 26.99 -24.88
N THR A 492 18.15 27.31 -23.67
CA THR A 492 19.13 28.34 -23.34
C THR A 492 19.98 27.84 -22.15
N ASP A 493 21.02 28.53 -21.75
CA ASP A 493 21.83 28.19 -20.59
C ASP A 493 20.99 28.02 -19.29
N SER A 494 19.82 28.66 -19.24
CA SER A 494 18.96 28.66 -18.05
C SER A 494 17.60 28.01 -18.25
N LEU A 495 17.20 27.61 -19.45
CA LEU A 495 15.86 27.11 -19.73
C LEU A 495 15.93 25.74 -20.40
N ALA A 496 15.30 24.73 -19.78
CA ALA A 496 15.14 23.41 -20.39
C ALA A 496 13.67 23.07 -20.60
N LEU A 497 13.39 22.39 -21.71
CA LEU A 497 12.08 21.87 -22.09
C LEU A 497 12.13 20.35 -22.08
N THR A 498 11.19 19.72 -21.36
CA THR A 498 10.99 18.27 -21.38
C THR A 498 9.67 17.94 -22.04
N LEU A 499 9.68 17.07 -23.02
CA LEU A 499 8.49 16.50 -23.68
C LEU A 499 8.51 14.99 -23.54
N SER A 500 7.40 14.42 -23.12
CA SER A 500 7.29 12.97 -22.90
C SER A 500 5.92 12.46 -23.38
N ALA A 501 5.89 11.20 -23.77
CA ALA A 501 4.64 10.47 -23.95
C ALA A 501 4.85 8.98 -23.73
N ARG A 502 3.77 8.30 -23.31
CA ARG A 502 3.70 6.83 -23.21
C ARG A 502 2.37 6.36 -23.78
N ALA A 503 2.44 5.35 -24.62
CA ALA A 503 1.28 4.59 -25.08
C ALA A 503 1.25 3.25 -24.33
N ASN A 504 0.12 2.92 -23.73
CA ASN A 504 -0.15 1.67 -23.04
C ASN A 504 -1.29 0.94 -23.75
N ASP A 505 -1.14 -0.37 -23.96
CA ASP A 505 -2.17 -1.30 -24.42
C ASP A 505 -2.23 -2.42 -23.37
N THR A 506 -3.32 -2.47 -22.62
CA THR A 506 -3.50 -3.36 -21.48
C THR A 506 -4.72 -4.23 -21.70
N ASP A 507 -4.52 -5.55 -21.69
CA ASP A 507 -5.56 -6.57 -21.70
C ASP A 507 -5.68 -7.19 -20.31
N VAL A 508 -6.90 -7.30 -19.78
CA VAL A 508 -7.24 -7.99 -18.54
C VAL A 508 -8.24 -9.09 -18.85
N ARG A 509 -7.96 -10.29 -18.35
CA ARG A 509 -8.82 -11.46 -18.54
C ARG A 509 -9.07 -12.11 -17.19
N LEU A 510 -10.31 -12.50 -16.97
CA LEU A 510 -10.76 -13.26 -15.83
C LEU A 510 -11.41 -14.55 -16.33
N GLN A 511 -11.21 -15.62 -15.61
CA GLN A 511 -11.79 -16.92 -15.92
C GLN A 511 -12.12 -17.65 -14.63
N ASP A 512 -13.41 -17.93 -14.45
CA ASP A 512 -13.87 -18.88 -13.46
C ASP A 512 -13.29 -20.27 -13.75
N ILE A 513 -12.70 -20.88 -12.73
CA ILE A 513 -12.17 -22.25 -12.80
C ILE A 513 -12.96 -23.24 -11.94
N SER A 514 -13.92 -22.76 -11.14
CA SER A 514 -14.91 -23.61 -10.46
C SER A 514 -15.89 -24.23 -11.46
N GLY A 515 -16.24 -23.51 -12.49
CA GLY A 515 -17.18 -23.87 -13.53
C GLY A 515 -18.65 -23.62 -13.14
N VAL A 516 -18.89 -23.01 -12.00
CA VAL A 516 -20.23 -22.72 -11.48
C VAL A 516 -20.53 -21.22 -11.42
N ARG A 517 -19.50 -20.36 -11.53
CA ARG A 517 -19.63 -18.90 -11.46
C ARG A 517 -19.24 -18.23 -12.80
N PRO A 518 -20.10 -18.35 -13.83
CA PRO A 518 -19.81 -17.76 -15.15
C PRO A 518 -19.72 -16.23 -15.11
N GLU A 519 -20.30 -15.58 -14.13
CA GLU A 519 -20.21 -14.14 -13.85
C GLU A 519 -18.77 -13.64 -13.60
N LEU A 520 -17.87 -14.53 -13.21
CA LEU A 520 -16.43 -14.20 -13.04
C LEU A 520 -15.63 -14.23 -14.35
N ASN A 521 -16.26 -14.52 -15.49
CA ASN A 521 -15.57 -14.55 -16.76
C ASN A 521 -15.62 -13.19 -17.47
N GLY A 522 -14.47 -12.63 -17.84
CA GLY A 522 -14.41 -11.35 -18.53
C GLY A 522 -13.14 -11.15 -19.35
N GLU A 523 -13.25 -10.36 -20.43
CA GLU A 523 -12.10 -9.88 -21.22
C GLU A 523 -12.25 -8.37 -21.44
N HIS A 524 -11.27 -7.60 -20.97
CA HIS A 524 -11.28 -6.15 -21.04
C HIS A 524 -10.01 -5.64 -21.68
N ARG A 525 -10.09 -4.55 -22.45
CA ARG A 525 -8.93 -3.94 -23.09
C ARG A 525 -8.94 -2.42 -22.96
N PHE A 526 -7.83 -1.87 -22.51
CA PHE A 526 -7.64 -0.46 -22.26
C PHE A 526 -6.46 0.06 -23.07
N LEU A 527 -6.71 1.02 -23.95
CA LEU A 527 -5.69 1.65 -24.80
C LEU A 527 -5.62 3.13 -24.53
N ARG A 528 -4.44 3.65 -24.21
CA ARG A 528 -4.27 5.09 -23.97
C ARG A 528 -2.88 5.60 -24.31
N VAL A 529 -2.85 6.86 -24.76
CA VAL A 529 -1.62 7.66 -24.88
C VAL A 529 -1.65 8.78 -23.83
N ASN A 530 -0.63 8.82 -22.99
CA ASN A 530 -0.47 9.76 -21.89
C ASN A 530 0.68 10.74 -22.23
N PRO A 531 0.41 11.99 -22.56
CA PRO A 531 1.41 13.01 -22.83
C PRO A 531 1.88 13.71 -21.56
N ALA A 532 3.11 14.26 -21.58
CA ALA A 532 3.59 15.21 -20.59
C ALA A 532 4.50 16.26 -21.23
N ALA A 533 4.47 17.47 -20.67
CA ALA A 533 5.34 18.57 -21.05
C ALA A 533 5.75 19.35 -19.80
N GLY A 534 7.00 19.78 -19.74
CA GLY A 534 7.48 20.54 -18.60
C GLY A 534 8.61 21.49 -18.97
N LEU A 535 8.71 22.55 -18.19
CA LEU A 535 9.75 23.57 -18.29
C LEU A 535 10.47 23.68 -16.96
N THR A 536 11.79 23.80 -17.02
CA THR A 536 12.61 24.21 -15.88
C THR A 536 13.39 25.46 -16.25
N TRP A 537 13.39 26.42 -15.34
CA TRP A 537 14.10 27.68 -15.50
C TRP A 537 15.04 27.92 -14.31
N GLN A 538 16.33 27.93 -14.59
CA GLN A 538 17.36 28.36 -13.64
C GLN A 538 17.26 29.88 -13.47
N ALA A 539 16.43 30.34 -12.55
CA ALA A 539 16.16 31.75 -12.32
C ALA A 539 17.36 32.49 -11.68
N SER A 540 18.20 31.77 -10.93
CA SER A 540 19.48 32.21 -10.40
C SER A 540 20.42 30.99 -10.25
N ALA A 541 21.67 31.20 -9.85
CA ALA A 541 22.59 30.09 -9.59
C ALA A 541 22.04 29.09 -8.58
N ASP A 542 21.23 29.54 -7.62
CA ASP A 542 20.75 28.79 -6.48
C ASP A 542 19.24 28.45 -6.52
N THR A 543 18.54 28.81 -7.62
CA THR A 543 17.07 28.65 -7.68
C THR A 543 16.62 28.16 -9.05
N VAL A 544 15.89 27.06 -9.05
CA VAL A 544 15.20 26.51 -10.22
C VAL A 544 13.69 26.64 -10.02
N LEU A 545 13.01 27.23 -11.01
CA LEU A 545 11.54 27.20 -11.12
C LEU A 545 11.15 26.11 -12.11
N TYR A 546 10.04 25.44 -11.85
CA TYR A 546 9.51 24.45 -12.78
C TYR A 546 7.99 24.56 -12.95
N ALA A 547 7.53 24.16 -14.12
CA ALA A 547 6.11 24.03 -14.44
C ALA A 547 5.91 22.81 -15.31
N SER A 548 4.86 22.04 -15.05
CA SER A 548 4.53 20.86 -15.87
C SER A 548 3.04 20.63 -16.01
N TYR A 549 2.71 20.00 -17.13
CA TYR A 549 1.44 19.34 -17.40
C TYR A 549 1.71 17.88 -17.74
N SER A 550 0.92 16.98 -17.18
CA SER A 550 1.06 15.54 -17.45
C SER A 550 -0.29 14.83 -17.37
N GLU A 551 -0.42 13.76 -18.14
CA GLU A 551 -1.52 12.81 -18.05
C GLU A 551 -0.99 11.43 -17.69
N SER A 552 -1.78 10.66 -16.95
CA SER A 552 -1.57 9.25 -16.66
C SER A 552 -2.91 8.53 -16.65
N SER A 553 -2.89 7.22 -16.78
CA SER A 553 -4.10 6.41 -16.71
C SER A 553 -3.88 5.18 -15.85
N ARG A 554 -4.97 4.71 -15.24
CA ARG A 554 -5.04 3.47 -14.48
C ARG A 554 -6.12 2.59 -15.12
N ALA A 555 -5.74 1.44 -15.65
CA ALA A 555 -6.72 0.41 -15.99
C ALA A 555 -7.27 -0.18 -14.70
N PRO A 556 -8.57 -0.49 -14.64
CA PRO A 556 -9.11 -1.27 -13.53
C PRO A 556 -8.33 -2.58 -13.34
N THR A 557 -8.19 -2.99 -12.11
CA THR A 557 -7.49 -4.22 -11.74
C THR A 557 -8.38 -5.44 -11.96
N PRO A 558 -7.83 -6.66 -12.01
CA PRO A 558 -8.67 -7.85 -12.11
C PRO A 558 -9.71 -7.98 -10.99
N ILE A 559 -9.38 -7.58 -9.77
CA ILE A 559 -10.33 -7.65 -8.65
C ILE A 559 -11.49 -6.65 -8.83
N GLU A 560 -11.24 -5.48 -9.37
CA GLU A 560 -12.27 -4.47 -9.68
C GLU A 560 -13.12 -4.83 -10.90
N LEU A 561 -12.68 -5.76 -11.74
CA LEU A 561 -13.40 -6.22 -12.94
C LEU A 561 -14.07 -7.57 -12.72
N ALA A 562 -13.90 -8.19 -11.56
CA ALA A 562 -14.33 -9.55 -11.33
C ALA A 562 -15.86 -9.71 -11.33
N CYS A 563 -16.56 -8.66 -10.95
CA CYS A 563 -17.98 -8.66 -10.72
C CYS A 563 -18.68 -7.54 -11.50
N ASN A 564 -18.52 -7.52 -12.81
CA ASN A 564 -19.00 -6.44 -13.68
C ASN A 564 -20.38 -6.76 -14.25
N GLU A 565 -21.32 -5.81 -14.30
CA GLU A 565 -22.67 -5.96 -14.90
C GLU A 565 -22.66 -6.58 -16.31
N GLY A 566 -21.64 -6.27 -17.11
CA GLY A 566 -21.50 -6.89 -18.43
C GLY A 566 -21.25 -8.40 -18.39
N VAL A 567 -20.86 -8.91 -17.24
CA VAL A 567 -20.69 -10.34 -16.96
C VAL A 567 -22.04 -10.96 -16.62
N PHE A 568 -22.91 -10.24 -15.90
CA PHE A 568 -24.28 -10.68 -15.62
C PHE A 568 -25.12 -10.81 -16.91
N GLU A 569 -25.00 -9.89 -17.87
CA GLU A 569 -25.65 -10.08 -19.19
C GLU A 569 -25.20 -11.38 -19.87
N VAL A 570 -23.96 -11.82 -19.63
CA VAL A 570 -23.46 -13.10 -20.13
C VAL A 570 -24.01 -14.26 -19.31
N ALA A 571 -24.09 -14.16 -18.00
CA ALA A 571 -24.64 -15.18 -17.11
C ALA A 571 -26.12 -15.37 -17.36
N GLN A 572 -26.93 -14.33 -17.44
CA GLN A 572 -28.33 -14.34 -17.80
C GLN A 572 -28.59 -15.02 -19.18
N ARG A 573 -27.72 -14.74 -20.13
CA ARG A 573 -27.78 -15.38 -21.45
C ARG A 573 -27.50 -16.87 -21.37
N PHE A 574 -26.54 -17.29 -20.55
CA PHE A 574 -26.26 -18.72 -20.31
C PHE A 574 -27.38 -19.40 -19.53
N ALA A 575 -28.03 -18.73 -18.57
CA ALA A 575 -29.23 -19.26 -17.91
C ALA A 575 -30.35 -19.51 -18.93
N LEU A 576 -30.64 -18.52 -19.78
CA LEU A 576 -31.61 -18.68 -20.86
C LEU A 576 -31.27 -19.84 -21.82
N GLU A 577 -29.99 -20.04 -22.17
CA GLU A 577 -29.55 -21.16 -23.00
C GLU A 577 -29.73 -22.53 -22.33
N ARG A 578 -29.66 -22.58 -21.00
CA ARG A 578 -29.91 -23.78 -20.20
C ARG A 578 -31.41 -24.02 -19.95
N GLY A 579 -32.24 -23.01 -20.11
CA GLY A 579 -33.66 -23.03 -19.83
C GLY A 579 -34.01 -22.63 -18.40
N ASP A 580 -33.06 -22.03 -17.70
CA ASP A 580 -33.20 -21.44 -16.38
C ASP A 580 -33.78 -20.02 -16.51
N ASP A 581 -34.43 -19.50 -15.46
CA ASP A 581 -34.93 -18.13 -15.47
C ASP A 581 -33.76 -17.16 -15.37
N PRO A 582 -33.61 -16.16 -16.25
CA PRO A 582 -32.54 -15.17 -16.13
C PRO A 582 -32.72 -14.20 -14.96
N ASP A 583 -33.94 -14.11 -14.43
CA ASP A 583 -34.23 -13.26 -13.26
C ASP A 583 -33.88 -13.97 -11.94
N ASP A 584 -33.62 -15.29 -11.95
CA ASP A 584 -33.08 -16.07 -10.84
C ASP A 584 -31.53 -15.89 -10.70
N ILE A 585 -30.88 -15.10 -11.52
CA ILE A 585 -29.44 -14.82 -11.39
C ILE A 585 -29.28 -13.59 -10.55
N ASP A 586 -28.88 -13.80 -9.33
CA ASP A 586 -28.49 -12.74 -8.42
C ASP A 586 -27.35 -11.89 -8.95
N PHE A 587 -27.45 -10.57 -8.76
CA PHE A 587 -26.40 -9.61 -9.04
C PHE A 587 -25.31 -9.62 -7.97
N GLU A 588 -25.40 -10.46 -6.98
CA GLU A 588 -24.39 -10.62 -5.95
C GLU A 588 -23.17 -11.36 -6.49
N CYS A 589 -22.02 -10.76 -6.33
CA CYS A 589 -20.77 -11.38 -6.67
C CYS A 589 -19.90 -11.44 -5.43
N ARG A 590 -19.83 -12.59 -4.83
CA ARG A 590 -19.08 -12.83 -3.60
C ARG A 590 -17.63 -13.19 -3.91
N LEU A 591 -16.78 -12.18 -3.90
CA LEU A 591 -15.35 -12.32 -3.67
C LEU A 591 -15.09 -12.06 -2.18
N PRO A 592 -13.93 -12.39 -1.59
CA PRO A 592 -13.69 -12.13 -0.17
C PRO A 592 -13.89 -10.65 0.14
N ASN A 593 -14.84 -10.35 0.95
CA ASN A 593 -15.62 -9.14 1.07
C ASN A 593 -16.58 -9.08 -0.13
N ALA A 594 -17.69 -9.78 -0.05
CA ALA A 594 -18.70 -9.93 -1.10
C ALA A 594 -18.95 -8.59 -1.83
N PHE A 595 -18.90 -8.63 -3.14
CA PHE A 595 -19.15 -7.45 -3.97
C PHE A 595 -20.44 -7.65 -4.75
N LEU A 596 -21.31 -6.68 -4.74
CA LEU A 596 -22.36 -6.60 -5.74
C LEU A 596 -21.76 -6.41 -7.13
N ALA A 597 -22.54 -6.68 -8.17
CA ALA A 597 -22.09 -6.50 -9.53
C ALA A 597 -21.64 -5.05 -9.80
N ASP A 598 -20.37 -4.89 -10.12
CA ASP A 598 -19.85 -3.60 -10.51
C ASP A 598 -20.43 -3.13 -11.85
N PRO A 599 -20.81 -1.86 -12.00
CA PRO A 599 -21.10 -1.31 -13.32
C PRO A 599 -19.86 -1.41 -14.23
N PRO A 600 -20.00 -1.40 -15.57
CA PRO A 600 -18.87 -1.46 -16.49
C PRO A 600 -17.85 -0.38 -16.19
N LEU A 601 -16.65 -0.78 -15.71
CA LEU A 601 -15.63 0.17 -15.28
C LEU A 601 -14.79 0.72 -16.43
N GLU A 602 -14.70 2.04 -16.48
CA GLU A 602 -13.81 2.78 -17.36
C GLU A 602 -12.42 2.97 -16.71
N GLN A 603 -11.41 3.17 -17.54
CA GLN A 603 -10.07 3.48 -17.03
C GLN A 603 -10.00 4.88 -16.42
N VAL A 604 -9.43 5.00 -15.25
CA VAL A 604 -9.16 6.28 -14.59
C VAL A 604 -8.16 7.10 -15.40
N VAL A 605 -8.46 8.37 -15.62
CA VAL A 605 -7.58 9.32 -16.33
C VAL A 605 -7.24 10.50 -15.44
N ALA A 606 -6.00 10.57 -14.98
CA ALA A 606 -5.47 11.68 -14.21
C ALA A 606 -4.83 12.75 -15.11
N LYS A 607 -5.16 14.01 -14.87
CA LYS A 607 -4.53 15.20 -15.48
C LYS A 607 -3.97 16.07 -14.38
N ASN A 608 -2.68 16.35 -14.45
CA ASN A 608 -1.96 17.08 -13.43
C ASN A 608 -1.29 18.34 -13.98
N ILE A 609 -1.37 19.41 -13.22
CA ILE A 609 -0.60 20.65 -13.41
C ILE A 609 0.20 20.90 -12.16
N GLU A 610 1.48 21.14 -12.32
CA GLU A 610 2.39 21.47 -11.23
C GLU A 610 3.18 22.73 -11.52
N LEU A 611 3.40 23.49 -10.45
CA LEU A 611 4.27 24.67 -10.43
C LEU A 611 5.11 24.62 -9.17
N GLY A 612 6.40 24.85 -9.27
CA GLY A 612 7.21 24.83 -8.06
C GLY A 612 8.56 25.55 -8.22
N ALA A 613 9.24 25.58 -7.10
CA ALA A 613 10.58 26.12 -6.97
C ALA A 613 11.42 25.25 -6.05
N ARG A 614 12.67 25.06 -6.38
CA ARG A 614 13.66 24.40 -5.53
C ARG A 614 15.01 25.13 -5.60
N GLY A 615 15.77 25.00 -4.54
CA GLY A 615 17.10 25.64 -4.52
C GLY A 615 17.72 25.72 -3.15
N THR A 616 18.76 26.54 -3.07
CA THR A 616 19.49 26.84 -1.84
C THR A 616 19.35 28.32 -1.51
N LEU A 617 19.01 28.64 -0.28
CA LEU A 617 18.89 29.98 0.24
C LEU A 617 19.95 30.20 1.31
N VAL A 618 20.88 31.12 1.06
CA VAL A 618 21.85 31.53 2.06
C VAL A 618 21.32 32.76 2.80
N LEU A 619 20.88 32.55 4.04
CA LEU A 619 20.42 33.65 4.88
C LEU A 619 21.56 34.39 5.54
N PRO A 620 21.49 35.73 5.67
CA PRO A 620 22.54 36.52 6.36
C PRO A 620 22.62 36.27 7.85
N LEU A 621 21.79 35.40 8.42
CA LEU A 621 21.83 34.93 9.78
C LEU A 621 22.80 33.74 9.88
N ALA A 622 24.00 33.99 10.34
CA ALA A 622 25.07 32.97 10.53
C ALA A 622 24.63 31.75 11.35
N ALA A 623 23.55 31.88 12.11
CA ALA A 623 22.95 30.78 12.89
C ALA A 623 22.13 29.77 12.09
N LEU A 624 21.71 30.05 10.84
CA LEU A 624 20.83 29.18 10.06
C LEU A 624 21.51 28.51 8.86
N GLY A 625 22.74 28.93 8.53
CA GLY A 625 23.53 28.34 7.44
C GLY A 625 22.85 28.44 6.06
N ALA A 626 23.16 27.50 5.19
CA ALA A 626 22.48 27.34 3.91
C ALA A 626 21.21 26.46 4.08
N LEU A 627 20.09 26.93 3.55
CA LEU A 627 18.82 26.23 3.56
C LEU A 627 18.54 25.66 2.18
N GLN A 628 18.32 24.36 2.08
CA GLN A 628 17.74 23.76 0.88
C GLN A 628 16.22 23.81 0.98
N TYR A 629 15.55 24.23 -0.07
CA TYR A 629 14.09 24.29 -0.10
C TYR A 629 13.52 23.69 -1.36
N GLU A 630 12.32 23.13 -1.23
CA GLU A 630 11.46 22.72 -2.31
C GLU A 630 10.01 23.09 -1.95
N VAL A 631 9.36 23.85 -2.84
CA VAL A 631 7.96 24.25 -2.67
C VAL A 631 7.21 23.97 -3.97
N GLY A 632 5.99 23.50 -3.86
CA GLY A 632 5.17 23.12 -5.00
C GLY A 632 3.69 23.39 -4.81
N LEU A 633 3.03 23.71 -5.89
CA LEU A 633 1.59 23.73 -6.05
C LEU A 633 1.21 22.66 -7.04
N PHE A 634 0.22 21.86 -6.73
CA PHE A 634 -0.28 20.83 -7.63
C PHE A 634 -1.80 20.86 -7.74
N ASN A 635 -2.30 20.41 -8.88
CA ASN A 635 -3.72 20.21 -9.13
C ASN A 635 -3.89 19.01 -10.06
N THR A 636 -4.30 17.89 -9.48
CA THR A 636 -4.59 16.63 -10.18
C THR A 636 -6.10 16.47 -10.25
N THR A 637 -6.62 16.21 -11.43
CA THR A 637 -8.03 15.89 -11.67
C THR A 637 -8.09 14.50 -12.28
N ASN A 638 -8.81 13.59 -11.62
CA ASN A 638 -9.14 12.28 -12.16
C ASN A 638 -10.52 12.36 -12.82
N ARG A 639 -10.67 11.69 -13.93
CA ARG A 639 -11.96 11.34 -14.54
C ARG A 639 -12.15 9.85 -14.40
N ASP A 640 -13.39 9.46 -14.27
CA ASP A 640 -13.78 8.08 -14.13
C ASP A 640 -12.98 7.41 -12.98
N ASP A 641 -12.84 8.17 -11.85
CA ASP A 641 -12.13 7.66 -10.66
C ASP A 641 -12.92 6.49 -10.06
N ILE A 642 -12.25 5.49 -9.55
CA ILE A 642 -12.91 4.30 -9.01
C ILE A 642 -13.07 4.47 -7.52
N LEU A 643 -14.29 4.36 -7.03
CA LEU A 643 -14.67 4.40 -5.64
C LEU A 643 -15.21 3.02 -5.22
N PHE A 644 -14.74 2.53 -4.08
CA PHE A 644 -15.38 1.41 -3.40
C PHE A 644 -16.52 1.94 -2.53
N GLN A 645 -17.68 1.30 -2.61
CA GLN A 645 -18.88 1.61 -1.85
C GLN A 645 -19.28 0.36 -1.06
N THR A 646 -19.66 0.52 0.19
CA THR A 646 -20.12 -0.57 1.04
C THR A 646 -21.62 -0.79 0.80
N THR A 647 -22.06 -2.02 0.66
CA THR A 647 -23.45 -2.38 0.34
C THR A 647 -24.17 -3.10 1.46
N GLY A 648 -23.48 -3.54 2.50
CA GLY A 648 -24.03 -4.30 3.63
C GLY A 648 -22.92 -5.03 4.36
N ARG A 649 -23.22 -6.11 5.04
CA ARG A 649 -22.27 -6.93 5.80
C ARG A 649 -21.18 -7.47 4.90
N SER A 650 -19.96 -6.96 5.11
CA SER A 650 -18.77 -7.38 4.35
C SER A 650 -18.91 -7.28 2.83
N THR A 651 -19.95 -6.62 2.31
CA THR A 651 -20.25 -6.50 0.89
C THR A 651 -19.92 -5.12 0.34
N GLY A 652 -19.70 -5.00 -0.96
CA GLY A 652 -19.45 -3.72 -1.59
C GLY A 652 -19.20 -3.83 -3.09
N LEU A 653 -19.29 -2.71 -3.77
CA LEU A 653 -19.08 -2.59 -5.20
C LEU A 653 -18.05 -1.52 -5.57
N PHE A 654 -17.46 -1.64 -6.74
CA PHE A 654 -16.66 -0.58 -7.34
C PHE A 654 -17.46 0.16 -8.41
N ALA A 655 -17.51 1.47 -8.30
CA ALA A 655 -18.13 2.32 -9.30
C ALA A 655 -17.21 3.43 -9.78
N ASN A 656 -17.35 3.84 -11.06
CA ASN A 656 -16.69 5.02 -11.53
C ASN A 656 -17.42 6.28 -11.03
N VAL A 657 -16.66 7.15 -10.39
CA VAL A 657 -17.09 8.52 -10.09
C VAL A 657 -16.63 9.43 -11.22
N ASP A 658 -17.56 10.19 -11.83
CA ASP A 658 -17.27 11.04 -13.01
C ASP A 658 -15.98 11.85 -12.82
N LYS A 659 -15.79 12.43 -11.62
CA LYS A 659 -14.65 13.30 -11.43
C LYS A 659 -14.26 13.49 -9.97
N THR A 660 -12.97 13.31 -9.67
CA THR A 660 -12.36 13.72 -8.41
C THR A 660 -11.22 14.72 -8.65
N ARG A 661 -10.83 15.42 -7.59
CA ARG A 661 -9.77 16.41 -7.67
C ARG A 661 -8.93 16.43 -6.40
N ARG A 662 -7.61 16.41 -6.58
CA ARG A 662 -6.64 16.59 -5.51
C ARG A 662 -5.78 17.80 -5.82
N ARG A 663 -5.83 18.84 -4.96
CA ARG A 663 -5.05 20.06 -5.13
C ARG A 663 -4.41 20.49 -3.83
N GLY A 664 -3.28 21.13 -3.92
CA GLY A 664 -2.61 21.54 -2.70
C GLY A 664 -1.32 22.31 -2.89
N PHE A 665 -0.76 22.60 -1.73
CA PHE A 665 0.57 23.17 -1.56
C PHE A 665 1.42 22.20 -0.76
N GLU A 666 2.68 22.05 -1.14
CA GLU A 666 3.68 21.34 -0.35
C GLU A 666 4.98 22.15 -0.27
N GLY A 667 5.61 22.09 0.88
CA GLY A 667 6.88 22.77 1.12
C GLY A 667 7.76 21.92 2.02
N LYS A 668 9.04 21.84 1.65
CA LYS A 668 10.10 21.16 2.42
C LYS A 668 11.31 22.06 2.51
N VAL A 669 11.84 22.22 3.72
CA VAL A 669 13.06 22.98 3.99
C VAL A 669 13.99 22.12 4.81
N LEU A 670 15.23 22.03 4.38
CA LEU A 670 16.31 21.38 5.12
C LEU A 670 17.36 22.44 5.47
N GLY A 671 17.91 22.34 6.66
CA GLY A 671 18.95 23.26 7.12
C GLY A 671 19.95 22.58 8.02
N SER A 672 21.15 23.18 8.07
CA SER A 672 22.19 22.77 9.01
C SER A 672 22.86 24.01 9.62
N ALA A 673 23.05 24.00 10.92
CA ALA A 673 23.65 25.10 11.66
C ALA A 673 24.58 24.55 12.76
N GLY A 674 25.85 24.47 12.47
CA GLY A 674 26.85 23.90 13.39
C GLY A 674 26.53 22.40 13.67
N ALA A 675 26.18 22.11 14.92
CA ALA A 675 25.84 20.74 15.36
C ALA A 675 24.39 20.33 15.10
N LEU A 676 23.52 21.23 14.65
CA LEU A 676 22.12 21.01 14.40
C LEU A 676 21.87 20.80 12.89
N SER A 677 21.24 19.70 12.51
CA SER A 677 20.59 19.52 11.21
C SER A 677 19.08 19.34 11.41
N TRP A 678 18.28 19.87 10.48
CA TRP A 678 16.83 19.81 10.63
C TRP A 678 16.11 19.80 9.28
N MET A 679 14.92 19.25 9.28
CA MET A 679 13.97 19.26 8.19
C MET A 679 12.61 19.72 8.71
N ILE A 680 11.95 20.59 7.98
CA ILE A 680 10.54 20.94 8.15
C ILE A 680 9.84 20.66 6.84
N ALA A 681 8.72 19.93 6.92
CA ALA A 681 7.82 19.76 5.80
C ALA A 681 6.39 20.10 6.21
N TYR A 682 5.67 20.78 5.32
CA TYR A 682 4.26 21.09 5.48
C TYR A 682 3.53 20.85 4.17
N SER A 683 2.37 20.23 4.25
CA SER A 683 1.47 20.08 3.11
C SER A 683 0.02 20.41 3.50
N HIS A 684 -0.66 21.01 2.55
CA HIS A 684 -2.10 21.23 2.57
C HIS A 684 -2.69 20.60 1.32
N ILE A 685 -3.55 19.61 1.49
CA ILE A 685 -4.11 18.78 0.43
C ILE A 685 -5.64 18.86 0.53
N LYS A 686 -6.30 19.38 -0.49
CA LYS A 686 -7.73 19.31 -0.61
C LYS A 686 -8.10 18.30 -1.69
N ALA A 687 -8.60 17.14 -1.27
CA ALA A 687 -9.13 16.08 -2.12
C ALA A 687 -10.66 16.13 -2.09
N THR A 688 -11.32 16.24 -3.25
CA THR A 688 -12.76 16.47 -3.34
C THR A 688 -13.39 15.69 -4.49
N PHE A 689 -14.63 15.30 -4.31
CA PHE A 689 -15.54 14.95 -5.40
C PHE A 689 -15.90 16.20 -6.19
N GLU A 690 -16.00 16.10 -7.50
CA GLU A 690 -16.26 17.23 -8.41
C GLU A 690 -17.54 17.03 -9.24
N ALA A 691 -18.36 16.06 -8.88
CA ALA A 691 -19.70 15.75 -9.39
C ALA A 691 -20.63 15.50 -8.21
N ASP A 692 -21.94 15.62 -8.46
CA ASP A 692 -22.98 15.19 -7.54
C ASP A 692 -23.39 13.78 -7.93
N PHE A 693 -23.48 12.84 -6.98
CA PHE A 693 -23.89 11.45 -7.18
C PHE A 693 -24.36 10.85 -5.87
N ASN A 694 -25.05 9.71 -5.93
CA ASN A 694 -25.34 8.90 -4.76
C ASN A 694 -24.32 7.79 -4.62
N ALA A 695 -24.08 7.34 -3.40
CA ALA A 695 -23.25 6.19 -3.10
C ALA A 695 -23.88 5.39 -1.97
N LEU A 696 -23.73 4.09 -2.03
CA LEU A 696 -24.17 3.18 -0.98
C LEU A 696 -23.31 3.34 0.28
N SER A 697 -23.95 3.50 1.39
CA SER A 697 -23.39 3.53 2.74
C SER A 697 -24.54 3.28 3.75
N PRO A 698 -25.06 2.07 3.84
CA PRO A 698 -26.24 1.76 4.65
C PRO A 698 -26.06 2.10 6.12
N ASN A 699 -24.87 1.92 6.66
CA ASN A 699 -24.53 2.22 8.05
C ASN A 699 -24.32 3.73 8.35
N HIS A 700 -24.81 4.60 7.48
CA HIS A 700 -24.66 6.05 7.64
C HIS A 700 -25.92 6.66 8.23
N ASP A 701 -25.80 7.46 9.31
CA ASP A 701 -26.95 8.12 10.01
C ASP A 701 -27.92 8.89 9.08
N PHE A 702 -27.51 9.18 7.85
CA PHE A 702 -28.27 9.96 6.86
C PHE A 702 -28.47 9.19 5.55
N ALA A 703 -28.30 7.88 5.56
CA ALA A 703 -28.69 7.04 4.45
C ALA A 703 -30.21 7.14 4.22
N ASP A 704 -30.66 7.00 2.99
CA ASP A 704 -32.09 6.89 2.68
C ASP A 704 -32.55 5.41 2.78
N GLY A 705 -33.81 5.14 2.44
CA GLY A 705 -34.37 3.79 2.52
C GLY A 705 -33.73 2.79 1.52
N GLU A 706 -32.89 3.22 0.60
CA GLU A 706 -32.12 2.36 -0.31
C GLU A 706 -30.64 2.24 0.17
N GLY A 707 -30.32 2.67 1.40
CA GLY A 707 -28.96 2.68 1.94
C GLY A 707 -28.02 3.67 1.26
N GLU A 708 -28.54 4.63 0.47
CA GLU A 708 -27.75 5.58 -0.27
C GLU A 708 -27.54 6.91 0.47
N ILE A 709 -26.36 7.50 0.30
CA ILE A 709 -26.04 8.87 0.74
C ILE A 709 -25.85 9.79 -0.46
N ALA A 710 -26.38 11.01 -0.37
CA ALA A 710 -26.21 12.02 -1.41
C ALA A 710 -24.87 12.76 -1.26
N ILE A 711 -23.96 12.57 -2.19
CA ILE A 711 -22.66 13.24 -2.24
C ILE A 711 -22.75 14.49 -3.12
N SER A 712 -22.29 15.60 -2.59
CA SER A 712 -22.31 16.87 -3.30
C SER A 712 -20.91 17.24 -3.83
N LYS A 713 -20.89 17.91 -4.96
CA LYS A 713 -19.66 18.48 -5.47
C LYS A 713 -18.97 19.39 -4.45
N GLY A 714 -17.75 19.05 -4.10
CA GLY A 714 -16.91 19.77 -3.15
C GLY A 714 -16.72 19.04 -1.84
N ASP A 715 -17.46 17.94 -1.62
CA ASP A 715 -17.26 17.05 -0.48
C ASP A 715 -15.88 16.41 -0.54
N SER A 716 -15.29 16.20 0.63
CA SER A 716 -13.93 15.71 0.77
C SER A 716 -13.89 14.20 0.58
N ILE A 717 -12.91 13.71 -0.12
CA ILE A 717 -12.64 12.27 -0.23
C ILE A 717 -12.15 11.77 1.14
N PRO A 718 -12.76 10.71 1.70
CA PRO A 718 -12.40 10.16 3.00
C PRO A 718 -10.96 9.67 3.13
N GLY A 719 -10.49 9.54 4.38
CA GLY A 719 -9.20 8.96 4.71
C GLY A 719 -7.98 9.82 4.35
N ILE A 720 -8.16 11.11 4.01
CA ILE A 720 -7.08 12.02 3.58
C ILE A 720 -7.02 13.23 4.53
N PRO A 721 -5.99 13.35 5.38
CA PRO A 721 -5.85 14.53 6.23
C PRO A 721 -5.48 15.77 5.41
N GLU A 722 -6.25 16.85 5.60
CA GLU A 722 -6.08 18.08 4.82
C GLU A 722 -4.75 18.79 5.10
N GLN A 723 -4.26 18.73 6.34
CA GLN A 723 -3.03 19.39 6.76
C GLN A 723 -2.09 18.40 7.41
N GLN A 724 -0.82 18.50 7.02
CA GLN A 724 0.26 17.67 7.56
C GLN A 724 1.47 18.54 7.87
N PHE A 725 2.04 18.37 9.05
CA PHE A 725 3.28 19.02 9.46
C PHE A 725 4.27 18.00 10.00
N LYS A 726 5.52 18.11 9.57
CA LYS A 726 6.63 17.25 10.00
C LYS A 726 7.84 18.08 10.37
N LEU A 727 8.47 17.72 11.48
CA LEU A 727 9.74 18.26 11.92
C LEU A 727 10.67 17.09 12.26
N VAL A 728 11.86 17.09 11.69
CA VAL A 728 12.95 16.20 12.07
C VAL A 728 14.13 17.08 12.44
N ALA A 729 14.74 16.87 13.61
CA ALA A 729 15.87 17.63 14.08
C ALA A 729 16.89 16.71 14.73
N ASP A 730 18.15 16.80 14.29
CA ASP A 730 19.26 16.04 14.82
C ASP A 730 20.32 16.98 15.36
N TYR A 731 20.74 16.78 16.60
CA TYR A 731 21.74 17.57 17.26
C TYR A 731 22.94 16.71 17.67
N ALA A 732 24.14 17.03 17.15
CA ALA A 732 25.37 16.36 17.51
C ALA A 732 25.91 16.96 18.84
N LEU A 733 25.61 16.33 19.98
CA LEU A 733 26.15 16.70 21.29
C LEU A 733 27.66 16.61 21.31
N THR A 734 28.20 15.60 20.67
CA THR A 734 29.62 15.39 20.39
C THR A 734 29.77 14.71 19.02
N PRO A 735 30.97 14.62 18.41
CA PRO A 735 31.13 13.87 17.16
C PRO A 735 30.70 12.39 17.22
N ARG A 736 30.52 11.84 18.43
CA ARG A 736 30.10 10.44 18.65
C ARG A 736 28.72 10.30 19.23
N TRP A 737 28.08 11.37 19.67
CA TRP A 737 26.77 11.32 20.31
C TRP A 737 25.79 12.28 19.66
N GLN A 738 24.70 11.74 19.12
CA GLN A 738 23.63 12.50 18.50
C GLN A 738 22.30 12.29 19.25
N LEU A 739 21.50 13.34 19.31
CA LEU A 739 20.11 13.32 19.73
C LEU A 739 19.24 13.71 18.54
N GLY A 740 18.14 13.01 18.34
CA GLY A 740 17.16 13.30 17.30
C GLY A 740 15.78 13.50 17.90
N LEU A 741 15.01 14.41 17.31
CA LEU A 741 13.61 14.69 17.64
C LEU A 741 12.80 14.67 16.35
N ASP A 742 11.72 13.91 16.35
CA ASP A 742 10.77 13.86 15.23
C ASP A 742 9.39 14.28 15.73
N MET A 743 8.72 15.16 15.03
CA MET A 743 7.33 15.54 15.27
C MET A 743 6.52 15.32 14.00
N LEU A 744 5.37 14.65 14.14
CA LEU A 744 4.39 14.47 13.10
C LEU A 744 3.05 15.00 13.61
N ALA A 745 2.39 15.88 12.84
CA ALA A 745 1.05 16.36 13.14
C ALA A 745 0.18 16.31 11.87
N ASN A 746 -1.01 15.75 12.01
CA ASN A 746 -2.04 15.68 10.99
C ASN A 746 -3.35 16.30 11.49
N SER A 747 -4.10 16.93 10.57
CA SER A 747 -5.50 17.25 10.85
C SER A 747 -6.34 15.98 10.97
N GLY A 748 -7.57 16.09 11.44
CA GLY A 748 -8.57 15.03 11.29
C GLY A 748 -8.86 14.74 9.84
N GLN A 749 -9.51 13.61 9.58
CA GLN A 749 -9.92 13.15 8.27
C GLN A 749 -11.35 12.60 8.34
N THR A 750 -12.10 12.72 7.25
CA THR A 750 -13.43 12.15 7.09
C THR A 750 -13.35 10.62 7.14
N LEU A 751 -14.35 9.98 7.69
CA LEU A 751 -14.46 8.52 7.78
C LEU A 751 -14.72 7.93 6.38
N ARG A 752 -14.24 6.76 6.10
CA ARG A 752 -14.74 5.97 4.95
C ARG A 752 -16.18 5.56 5.24
N GLY A 753 -17.04 5.62 4.25
CA GLY A 753 -18.48 5.50 4.41
C GLY A 753 -19.21 6.82 4.65
N ASP A 754 -18.48 7.92 4.97
CA ASP A 754 -19.05 9.27 5.06
C ASP A 754 -18.57 10.15 3.90
N GLU A 755 -18.77 9.71 2.67
CA GLU A 755 -18.41 10.46 1.46
C GLU A 755 -19.21 11.76 1.34
N SER A 756 -20.37 11.84 2.00
CA SER A 756 -21.22 13.05 2.10
C SER A 756 -20.70 14.09 3.09
N ASN A 757 -19.70 13.74 3.93
CA ASN A 757 -19.09 14.60 4.96
C ASN A 757 -20.09 15.15 6.00
N GLN A 758 -21.11 14.40 6.34
CA GLN A 758 -22.14 14.82 7.30
C GLN A 758 -21.79 14.44 8.74
N LEU A 759 -20.87 13.51 8.94
CA LEU A 759 -20.45 13.03 10.25
C LEU A 759 -19.19 13.76 10.76
N ALA A 760 -18.91 13.59 12.04
CA ALA A 760 -17.71 14.18 12.63
C ALA A 760 -16.45 13.42 12.17
N PRO A 761 -15.43 14.11 11.64
CA PRO A 761 -14.18 13.46 11.23
C PRO A 761 -13.42 12.87 12.44
N THR A 762 -12.38 12.09 12.18
CA THR A 762 -11.42 11.69 13.22
C THR A 762 -10.75 12.92 13.85
N ALA A 763 -10.26 12.81 15.07
CA ALA A 763 -9.53 13.89 15.70
C ALA A 763 -8.15 14.11 15.06
N GLY A 764 -7.75 15.37 14.87
CA GLY A 764 -6.36 15.66 14.49
C GLY A 764 -5.40 15.37 15.65
N TYR A 765 -4.17 14.97 15.31
CA TYR A 765 -3.18 14.58 16.29
C TYR A 765 -1.78 15.14 16.03
N ALA A 766 -0.97 15.15 17.11
CA ALA A 766 0.46 15.44 17.02
C ALA A 766 1.23 14.50 17.94
N ILE A 767 2.19 13.78 17.39
CA ILE A 767 3.08 12.86 18.11
C ILE A 767 4.52 13.34 18.05
N LEU A 768 5.25 13.08 19.13
CA LEU A 768 6.65 13.46 19.29
C LEU A 768 7.47 12.19 19.57
N ASN A 769 8.58 12.02 18.84
CA ASN A 769 9.48 10.88 19.00
C ASN A 769 10.87 11.40 19.35
N LEU A 770 11.60 10.64 20.16
CA LEU A 770 12.98 10.94 20.56
C LEU A 770 13.90 9.82 20.13
N ARG A 771 15.05 10.16 19.56
CA ARG A 771 16.10 9.20 19.18
C ARG A 771 17.44 9.61 19.76
N THR A 772 18.30 8.63 20.02
CA THR A 772 19.68 8.90 20.37
C THR A 772 20.58 7.82 19.77
N ARG A 773 21.79 8.24 19.39
CA ARG A 773 22.79 7.35 18.82
C ARG A 773 24.16 7.70 19.38
N TYR A 774 24.88 6.68 19.85
CA TYR A 774 26.22 6.79 20.40
C TYR A 774 27.20 5.84 19.70
N ALA A 775 28.13 6.40 18.92
CA ALA A 775 29.21 5.64 18.29
C ALA A 775 30.34 5.46 19.31
N TYR A 776 30.39 4.31 19.98
CA TYR A 776 31.48 3.97 20.90
C TYR A 776 32.81 3.92 20.15
N SER A 777 32.81 3.37 18.94
CA SER A 777 33.93 3.37 17.98
C SER A 777 33.37 3.38 16.54
N ASP A 778 34.24 3.46 15.53
CA ASP A 778 33.84 3.35 14.12
C ASP A 778 33.16 2.03 13.77
N ARG A 779 33.35 1.01 14.61
CA ARG A 779 32.81 -0.34 14.43
C ARG A 779 31.60 -0.65 15.31
N PHE A 780 31.38 0.12 16.38
CA PHE A 780 30.38 -0.21 17.38
C PHE A 780 29.51 1.01 17.70
N GLU A 781 28.22 0.87 17.50
CA GLU A 781 27.22 1.90 17.71
C GLU A 781 26.06 1.36 18.55
N VAL A 782 25.61 2.13 19.52
CA VAL A 782 24.38 1.89 20.29
C VAL A 782 23.40 2.99 19.97
N TYR A 783 22.15 2.65 19.77
CA TYR A 783 21.09 3.60 19.52
C TYR A 783 19.83 3.25 20.29
N ALA A 784 19.02 4.26 20.56
CA ALA A 784 17.73 4.07 21.21
C ALA A 784 16.72 5.06 20.67
N ARG A 785 15.43 4.67 20.72
CA ARG A 785 14.30 5.45 20.26
C ARG A 785 13.12 5.31 21.21
N VAL A 786 12.37 6.39 21.37
CA VAL A 786 11.07 6.41 22.03
C VAL A 786 10.06 7.02 21.07
N ASP A 787 9.08 6.24 20.66
CA ASP A 787 7.96 6.69 19.85
C ASP A 787 6.81 7.14 20.75
N ASN A 788 6.03 8.10 20.26
CA ASN A 788 4.94 8.71 21.02
C ASN A 788 5.35 9.08 22.45
N LEU A 789 6.42 9.87 22.57
CA LEU A 789 7.06 10.23 23.84
C LEU A 789 6.06 10.74 24.90
N LEU A 790 5.03 11.46 24.48
CA LEU A 790 4.04 12.07 25.34
C LEU A 790 2.85 11.14 25.65
N ASP A 791 2.87 9.90 25.15
CA ASP A 791 1.81 8.89 25.35
C ASP A 791 0.41 9.41 25.00
N ARG A 792 0.30 10.00 23.83
CA ARG A 792 -0.95 10.53 23.30
C ARG A 792 -1.80 9.42 22.72
N ASP A 793 -3.06 9.40 23.07
CA ASP A 793 -4.07 8.65 22.34
C ASP A 793 -4.38 9.39 21.04
N TYR A 794 -4.42 8.67 19.93
CA TYR A 794 -4.72 9.21 18.60
C TYR A 794 -5.23 8.10 17.67
N GLU A 795 -5.92 8.50 16.62
CA GLU A 795 -6.43 7.62 15.58
C GLU A 795 -5.81 8.00 14.24
N THR A 796 -5.40 6.99 13.47
CA THR A 796 -4.79 7.16 12.15
C THR A 796 -5.77 6.92 11.02
N PHE A 797 -6.93 6.32 11.33
CA PHE A 797 -7.91 5.86 10.36
C PHE A 797 -9.30 5.81 11.01
N GLY A 798 -10.37 5.87 10.22
CA GLY A 798 -11.73 5.68 10.66
C GLY A 798 -12.63 5.29 9.49
N LEU A 799 -13.62 4.44 9.78
CA LEU A 799 -14.63 4.01 8.82
C LEU A 799 -16.00 3.89 9.52
N LEU A 800 -17.04 3.86 8.73
CA LEU A 800 -18.34 3.33 9.15
C LEU A 800 -18.31 1.83 8.87
N GLY A 801 -18.72 1.06 9.82
CA GLY A 801 -18.94 -0.37 9.74
C GLY A 801 -20.34 -0.64 10.22
N GLU A 802 -20.74 -1.85 10.19
CA GLU A 802 -22.00 -2.34 10.66
C GLU A 802 -22.22 -2.09 12.15
N GLU A 803 -23.47 -2.05 12.60
CA GLU A 803 -23.77 -1.94 14.02
C GLU A 803 -23.10 -3.08 14.78
N PRO A 804 -22.22 -2.74 15.75
CA PRO A 804 -21.51 -3.81 16.46
C PRO A 804 -22.40 -4.55 17.47
N GLY A 805 -23.68 -4.21 17.56
CA GLY A 805 -24.64 -4.72 18.56
C GLY A 805 -24.94 -6.21 18.45
N GLU A 806 -24.87 -6.75 17.28
CA GLU A 806 -25.13 -8.16 17.02
C GLU A 806 -24.05 -9.13 17.55
N VAL A 807 -22.92 -8.56 18.01
CA VAL A 807 -21.84 -9.36 18.56
C VAL A 807 -21.69 -9.09 20.06
N ASP A 808 -22.18 -9.98 20.89
CA ASP A 808 -22.14 -9.92 22.34
C ASP A 808 -20.72 -9.58 22.86
N VAL A 809 -20.57 -8.41 23.48
CA VAL A 809 -19.36 -8.05 24.25
C VAL A 809 -19.73 -7.99 25.72
N PRO A 810 -19.12 -8.80 26.60
CA PRO A 810 -19.55 -8.99 28.00
C PRO A 810 -19.60 -7.70 28.85
N LEU A 811 -19.00 -6.61 28.41
CA LEU A 811 -18.89 -5.36 29.14
C LEU A 811 -19.70 -4.22 28.54
N ILE A 812 -20.31 -4.40 27.36
CA ILE A 812 -21.10 -3.40 26.66
C ILE A 812 -22.40 -4.09 26.24
N SER A 813 -23.52 -3.65 26.82
CA SER A 813 -24.82 -4.28 26.55
C SER A 813 -25.42 -3.91 25.19
N GLU A 814 -24.93 -2.85 24.56
CA GLU A 814 -25.38 -2.37 23.26
C GLU A 814 -24.25 -1.51 22.68
N MET A 815 -23.63 -1.92 21.60
CA MET A 815 -22.75 -1.11 20.77
C MET A 815 -23.57 -0.66 19.55
N THR A 816 -24.06 0.56 19.58
CA THR A 816 -24.97 1.10 18.56
C THR A 816 -24.33 2.13 17.65
N ILE A 817 -23.06 2.41 17.79
CA ILE A 817 -22.39 3.44 17.00
C ILE A 817 -21.61 2.78 15.86
N PRO A 818 -22.03 2.90 14.60
CA PRO A 818 -21.40 2.26 13.45
C PRO A 818 -20.04 2.92 13.08
N ARG A 819 -19.31 3.39 14.08
CA ARG A 819 -18.06 4.09 13.91
C ARG A 819 -16.88 3.27 14.43
N PHE A 820 -15.98 2.89 13.53
CA PHE A 820 -14.78 2.14 13.80
C PHE A 820 -13.53 3.01 13.61
N LEU A 821 -12.54 2.85 14.49
CA LEU A 821 -11.32 3.64 14.46
C LEU A 821 -10.07 2.76 14.53
N GLY A 822 -9.05 3.13 13.74
CA GLY A 822 -7.71 2.58 13.82
C GLY A 822 -6.89 3.29 14.89
N ALA A 823 -6.77 2.69 16.07
CA ALA A 823 -6.08 3.27 17.20
C ALA A 823 -4.56 3.33 16.96
N GLY A 824 -3.95 4.49 17.19
CA GLY A 824 -2.52 4.71 17.04
C GLY A 824 -1.70 4.07 18.17
N GLN A 825 -0.46 3.66 17.86
CA GLN A 825 0.45 3.00 18.79
C GLN A 825 0.72 3.86 20.04
N PRO A 826 0.61 3.31 21.27
CA PRO A 826 0.97 4.02 22.51
C PRO A 826 2.50 4.24 22.59
N ARG A 827 2.96 4.86 23.67
CA ARG A 827 4.40 5.09 23.86
C ARG A 827 5.19 3.79 23.84
N ALA A 828 6.22 3.74 22.97
CA ALA A 828 7.09 2.59 22.78
C ALA A 828 8.56 2.98 22.84
N ALA A 829 9.39 2.11 23.43
CA ALA A 829 10.84 2.34 23.55
C ALA A 829 11.60 1.17 22.97
N PHE A 830 12.64 1.48 22.19
CA PHE A 830 13.51 0.50 21.53
C PHE A 830 14.97 0.85 21.77
N VAL A 831 15.81 -0.18 21.89
CA VAL A 831 17.26 -0.06 21.96
C VAL A 831 17.91 -1.00 20.98
N GLY A 832 18.96 -0.57 20.32
CA GLY A 832 19.66 -1.38 19.34
C GLY A 832 21.17 -1.20 19.38
N LEU A 833 21.79 -2.16 18.73
CA LEU A 833 23.22 -2.28 18.60
C LEU A 833 23.57 -2.53 17.13
N ARG A 834 24.63 -1.90 16.66
CA ARG A 834 25.16 -2.10 15.32
C ARG A 834 26.67 -2.34 15.39
N VAL A 835 27.13 -3.38 14.71
CA VAL A 835 28.55 -3.76 14.64
C VAL A 835 29.01 -3.87 13.19
N ARG A 836 30.11 -3.21 12.85
CA ARG A 836 30.75 -3.23 11.52
C ARG A 836 32.08 -3.99 11.61
N PHE A 837 32.36 -4.82 10.62
CA PHE A 837 33.55 -5.67 10.57
C PHE A 837 34.45 -5.32 9.41
#